data_fe94ca28ed3c69683fd66ef2ab2ad7b3
#
_entry.id   fe94ca28ed3c69683fd66ef2ab2ad7b3
#
_cell.length_a   1.000
_cell.length_b   1.000
_cell.length_c   1.000
_cell.angle_alpha   90.00
_cell.angle_beta   90.00
_cell.angle_gamma   90.00
#
_symmetry.space_group_name_H-M   'P 1'
#
loop_
_entity.id
_entity.type
_entity.pdbx_description
1 polymer ?
#
loop_
_entity_poly.entity_id
_entity_poly.type
_entity_poly.pdbx_seq_one_letter_code
_entity_poly.pdbx_strand_id
1 'polypeptide(L)'
;MRVIGTAGHVDHGKSALVLALTGIDPDRLREEKERGLTIDLGFAWLTLPNGESVGVIDVPGHRDFIENMLAGVGSIDATLFVVAADESVMPQTREHLAILDLLEIDTGVVAITKADLVENEEWLDLVVEDVSETLAGTVLEDVPVVLTSAETERGLARLLGALEDVLAESQPHPDRGRPRLPIDRVFSVSGFGTVVTGTLIDGCFETGQEVEIQPPGLKARIRGLETHKKRIERAVPGSRVAINLSGVDKGQLKRGDVVTSPGWLRATSLVDVRMRYLPDILWPDLGQFAQRPLRHNTRLKFYTGAAEVMGRVRLLGQKALMPEQVGWVQIELKEPVAMVRGDHYIVRLPSPATTVGGGIIFDPQPGRKHRRFQSPVIDRLETLAEGSPTGILLQTLRRESPVPVKELIEAARLGDTGPRALEQLLREEQALLVGRAAVREVDDMDRLASSRTLIVSREWWLRLAQRIVDALASHHEALPLRKGMPREALRSSLRLAPHVFDAAMARAHDEDVLVDEGATVRLPSHVVELKPEQKQRVAALMAQFRRDPYATPSVKECVEQVGEEVFAVLISRRDLVQVSSDVVFLPETYEEMVGRVRGRIDREGSVTLGEARDMFSSSRKYAQAFLEHLDDVGVTKRLGDKRVLA
;
A
#
# COMPACT_ATOMS: atom_id res chain seq x y z
N MET A 1 3.77 24.08 -17.12
CA MET A 1 3.02 24.28 -18.38
C MET A 1 1.58 23.90 -18.08
N ARG A 2 0.59 24.59 -18.66
CA ARG A 2 -0.83 24.38 -18.38
C ARG A 2 -1.57 23.90 -19.61
N VAL A 3 -2.72 23.23 -19.41
CA VAL A 3 -3.56 22.68 -20.48
C VAL A 3 -5.01 23.11 -20.26
N ILE A 4 -5.63 23.66 -21.29
CA ILE A 4 -7.05 24.02 -21.31
C ILE A 4 -7.79 22.96 -22.13
N GLY A 5 -8.93 22.48 -21.63
CA GLY A 5 -9.84 21.62 -22.39
C GLY A 5 -11.11 22.36 -22.81
N THR A 6 -11.58 22.16 -24.05
CA THR A 6 -12.89 22.63 -24.42
C THR A 6 -13.99 21.71 -23.87
N ALA A 7 -15.19 22.22 -23.60
CA ALA A 7 -16.36 21.44 -23.25
C ALA A 7 -17.63 22.14 -23.76
N GLY A 8 -18.69 21.41 -24.05
CA GLY A 8 -19.94 21.98 -24.56
C GLY A 8 -20.56 21.13 -25.68
N HIS A 9 -21.76 21.52 -26.15
CA HIS A 9 -22.54 20.79 -27.13
C HIS A 9 -21.83 20.67 -28.49
N VAL A 10 -22.22 19.68 -29.32
CA VAL A 10 -21.88 19.67 -30.75
C VAL A 10 -22.41 20.93 -31.42
N ASP A 11 -21.75 21.43 -32.43
CA ASP A 11 -22.10 22.65 -33.20
C ASP A 11 -22.12 23.98 -32.41
N HIS A 12 -21.78 23.98 -31.11
CA HIS A 12 -21.58 25.21 -30.33
C HIS A 12 -20.27 25.98 -30.68
N GLY A 13 -19.53 25.55 -31.69
CA GLY A 13 -18.38 26.28 -32.23
C GLY A 13 -17.08 26.10 -31.44
N LYS A 14 -16.90 24.98 -30.70
CA LYS A 14 -15.65 24.72 -29.96
C LYS A 14 -14.41 24.77 -30.85
N SER A 15 -14.37 23.95 -31.91
CA SER A 15 -13.20 23.88 -32.82
C SER A 15 -12.99 25.18 -33.58
N ALA A 16 -14.07 25.89 -33.95
CA ALA A 16 -13.98 27.21 -34.58
C ALA A 16 -13.38 28.25 -33.61
N LEU A 17 -13.79 28.23 -32.33
CA LEU A 17 -13.23 29.08 -31.31
C LEU A 17 -11.74 28.80 -31.05
N VAL A 18 -11.37 27.51 -31.00
CA VAL A 18 -9.94 27.10 -30.86
C VAL A 18 -9.15 27.59 -32.08
N LEU A 19 -9.66 27.43 -33.29
CA LEU A 19 -9.01 27.93 -34.51
C LEU A 19 -8.81 29.46 -34.45
N ALA A 20 -9.85 30.20 -34.07
CA ALA A 20 -9.79 31.69 -33.96
C ALA A 20 -8.77 32.14 -32.91
N LEU A 21 -8.67 31.47 -31.77
CA LEU A 21 -7.71 31.80 -30.69
C LEU A 21 -6.27 31.42 -30.99
N THR A 22 -6.05 30.30 -31.73
CA THR A 22 -4.71 29.68 -31.87
C THR A 22 -4.14 29.77 -33.29
N GLY A 23 -4.98 29.99 -34.29
CA GLY A 23 -4.62 29.83 -35.71
C GLY A 23 -4.37 28.40 -36.14
N ILE A 24 -4.66 27.41 -35.29
CA ILE A 24 -4.42 26.00 -35.54
C ILE A 24 -5.76 25.26 -35.62
N ASP A 25 -6.02 24.61 -36.75
CA ASP A 25 -7.18 23.76 -36.96
C ASP A 25 -7.03 22.47 -36.11
N PRO A 26 -7.84 22.25 -35.05
CA PRO A 26 -7.76 21.06 -34.22
C PRO A 26 -8.26 19.80 -34.92
N ASP A 27 -9.15 19.93 -35.92
CA ASP A 27 -9.73 18.82 -36.69
C ASP A 27 -8.76 18.30 -37.73
N ARG A 28 -8.28 17.05 -37.55
CA ARG A 28 -7.22 16.46 -38.39
C ARG A 28 -7.73 15.36 -39.31
N LEU A 29 -8.80 14.67 -38.90
CA LEU A 29 -9.35 13.56 -39.65
C LEU A 29 -10.12 14.11 -40.85
N ARG A 30 -9.98 13.44 -42.00
CA ARG A 30 -10.76 13.77 -43.18
C ARG A 30 -12.27 13.67 -42.90
N GLU A 31 -12.66 12.69 -42.10
CA GLU A 31 -14.05 12.47 -41.70
C GLU A 31 -14.60 13.62 -40.82
N GLU A 32 -13.79 14.19 -39.92
CA GLU A 32 -14.16 15.38 -39.15
C GLU A 32 -14.50 16.57 -40.06
N LYS A 33 -13.64 16.81 -41.06
CA LYS A 33 -13.84 17.89 -42.02
C LYS A 33 -15.01 17.67 -42.97
N GLU A 34 -15.28 16.42 -43.37
CA GLU A 34 -16.43 16.05 -44.20
C GLU A 34 -17.76 16.11 -43.44
N ARG A 35 -17.76 15.78 -42.14
CA ARG A 35 -18.96 15.80 -41.32
C ARG A 35 -19.17 17.10 -40.54
N GLY A 36 -18.17 17.97 -40.47
CA GLY A 36 -18.19 19.21 -39.72
C GLY A 36 -18.26 19.03 -38.20
N LEU A 37 -17.78 17.85 -37.69
CA LEU A 37 -17.82 17.56 -36.25
C LEU A 37 -16.54 16.87 -35.79
N THR A 38 -16.05 17.22 -34.62
CA THR A 38 -14.88 16.61 -34.00
C THR A 38 -15.21 15.19 -33.52
N ILE A 39 -14.42 14.20 -33.91
CA ILE A 39 -14.56 12.78 -33.58
C ILE A 39 -13.55 12.34 -32.52
N ASP A 40 -12.28 12.71 -32.72
CA ASP A 40 -11.18 12.40 -31.79
C ASP A 40 -10.65 13.69 -31.16
N LEU A 41 -9.78 13.59 -30.15
CA LEU A 41 -9.18 14.76 -29.52
C LEU A 41 -8.43 15.62 -30.51
N GLY A 42 -8.77 16.90 -30.60
CA GLY A 42 -8.02 17.94 -31.30
C GLY A 42 -6.92 18.51 -30.39
N PHE A 43 -5.83 19.01 -30.95
CA PHE A 43 -4.73 19.60 -30.19
C PHE A 43 -4.21 20.85 -30.84
N ALA A 44 -4.22 21.93 -30.06
CA ALA A 44 -3.64 23.21 -30.42
C ALA A 44 -2.78 23.75 -29.27
N TRP A 45 -2.17 24.88 -29.48
CA TRP A 45 -1.49 25.66 -28.43
C TRP A 45 -1.67 27.14 -28.70
N LEU A 46 -1.77 27.90 -27.62
CA LEU A 46 -1.89 29.34 -27.69
C LEU A 46 -0.83 30.01 -26.80
N THR A 47 -0.53 31.25 -27.08
CA THR A 47 0.29 32.09 -26.21
C THR A 47 -0.61 33.14 -25.58
N LEU A 48 -0.69 33.14 -24.25
CA LEU A 48 -1.45 34.11 -23.49
C LEU A 48 -0.79 35.52 -23.59
N PRO A 49 -1.52 36.61 -23.26
CA PRO A 49 -0.99 37.95 -23.28
C PRO A 49 0.28 38.16 -22.44
N ASN A 50 0.43 37.41 -21.33
CA ASN A 50 1.64 37.42 -20.49
C ASN A 50 2.84 36.66 -21.09
N GLY A 51 2.69 36.05 -22.26
CA GLY A 51 3.72 35.24 -22.94
C GLY A 51 3.78 33.78 -22.53
N GLU A 52 2.91 33.32 -21.63
CA GLU A 52 2.83 31.87 -21.28
C GLU A 52 2.26 31.08 -22.44
N SER A 53 2.90 29.93 -22.76
CA SER A 53 2.39 29.00 -23.74
C SER A 53 1.53 27.93 -23.07
N VAL A 54 0.29 27.76 -23.53
CA VAL A 54 -0.73 26.87 -22.98
C VAL A 54 -1.17 25.86 -24.04
N GLY A 55 -1.25 24.60 -23.66
CA GLY A 55 -1.82 23.56 -24.51
C GLY A 55 -3.35 23.66 -24.56
N VAL A 56 -3.95 23.39 -25.69
CA VAL A 56 -5.41 23.31 -25.86
C VAL A 56 -5.81 21.93 -26.34
N ILE A 57 -6.70 21.28 -25.61
CA ILE A 57 -7.32 20.02 -25.99
C ILE A 57 -8.76 20.32 -26.43
N ASP A 58 -9.01 20.15 -27.73
CA ASP A 58 -10.36 20.27 -28.26
C ASP A 58 -11.05 18.93 -28.20
N VAL A 59 -12.17 18.84 -27.47
CA VAL A 59 -12.89 17.62 -27.23
C VAL A 59 -14.14 17.51 -28.10
N PRO A 60 -14.48 16.29 -28.57
CA PRO A 60 -15.71 16.08 -29.30
C PRO A 60 -16.95 16.41 -28.46
N GLY A 61 -17.94 17.08 -29.05
CA GLY A 61 -19.19 17.45 -28.39
C GLY A 61 -20.25 16.38 -28.45
N HIS A 62 -20.19 15.48 -29.44
CA HIS A 62 -21.23 14.49 -29.69
C HIS A 62 -21.21 13.33 -28.67
N ARG A 63 -22.39 12.91 -28.21
CA ARG A 63 -22.56 11.85 -27.19
C ARG A 63 -21.86 10.52 -27.52
N ASP A 64 -21.76 10.18 -28.81
CA ASP A 64 -21.09 8.95 -29.25
C ASP A 64 -19.59 8.99 -29.09
N PHE A 65 -19.01 10.19 -28.91
CA PHE A 65 -17.57 10.42 -28.79
C PHE A 65 -17.14 10.88 -27.38
N ILE A 66 -18.03 10.84 -26.40
CA ILE A 66 -17.70 11.18 -24.99
C ILE A 66 -16.54 10.34 -24.47
N GLU A 67 -16.38 9.10 -24.94
CA GLU A 67 -15.24 8.24 -24.57
C GLU A 67 -13.90 8.88 -24.99
N ASN A 68 -13.88 9.60 -26.10
CA ASN A 68 -12.70 10.36 -26.54
C ASN A 68 -12.51 11.64 -25.69
N MET A 69 -13.60 12.34 -25.36
CA MET A 69 -13.57 13.47 -24.42
C MET A 69 -12.93 13.07 -23.08
N LEU A 70 -13.43 11.99 -22.46
CA LEU A 70 -12.97 11.54 -21.16
C LEU A 70 -11.46 11.27 -21.10
N ALA A 71 -10.87 10.81 -22.21
CA ALA A 71 -9.43 10.58 -22.27
C ALA A 71 -8.59 11.87 -22.32
N GLY A 72 -9.18 12.99 -22.72
CA GLY A 72 -8.51 14.31 -22.77
C GLY A 72 -8.71 15.12 -21.50
N VAL A 73 -9.92 15.13 -20.97
CA VAL A 73 -10.35 16.04 -19.88
C VAL A 73 -9.69 15.70 -18.52
N GLY A 74 -9.32 14.45 -18.28
CA GLY A 74 -8.71 14.05 -16.99
C GLY A 74 -7.33 14.65 -16.70
N SER A 75 -6.78 15.49 -17.59
CA SER A 75 -5.45 16.11 -17.46
C SER A 75 -5.42 17.60 -17.81
N ILE A 76 -6.56 18.28 -17.74
CA ILE A 76 -6.64 19.73 -17.98
C ILE A 76 -6.56 20.52 -16.67
N ASP A 77 -6.00 21.71 -16.74
CA ASP A 77 -5.90 22.65 -15.62
C ASP A 77 -7.11 23.59 -15.57
N ALA A 78 -7.70 23.88 -16.72
CA ALA A 78 -8.87 24.73 -16.84
C ALA A 78 -9.78 24.31 -17.99
N THR A 79 -11.04 24.66 -17.92
CA THR A 79 -12.00 24.41 -18.99
C THR A 79 -12.37 25.68 -19.74
N LEU A 80 -12.47 25.57 -21.05
CA LEU A 80 -13.16 26.53 -21.90
C LEU A 80 -14.55 25.95 -22.20
N PHE A 81 -15.54 26.35 -21.38
CA PHE A 81 -16.91 25.85 -21.47
C PHE A 81 -17.68 26.65 -22.50
N VAL A 82 -18.12 26.00 -23.58
CA VAL A 82 -18.66 26.67 -24.79
C VAL A 82 -20.15 26.43 -24.91
N VAL A 83 -20.91 27.54 -24.99
CA VAL A 83 -22.34 27.55 -25.21
C VAL A 83 -22.64 28.48 -26.39
N ALA A 84 -23.47 28.05 -27.34
CA ALA A 84 -23.84 28.91 -28.46
C ALA A 84 -25.01 29.84 -28.08
N ALA A 85 -24.92 31.12 -28.46
CA ALA A 85 -25.92 32.15 -28.14
C ALA A 85 -27.28 31.87 -28.82
N ASP A 86 -27.28 31.23 -29.97
CA ASP A 86 -28.49 30.89 -30.76
C ASP A 86 -29.29 29.71 -30.19
N GLU A 87 -28.64 28.80 -29.44
CA GLU A 87 -29.22 27.55 -28.94
C GLU A 87 -29.32 27.47 -27.41
N SER A 88 -28.54 28.28 -26.67
CA SER A 88 -28.40 28.23 -25.21
C SER A 88 -27.96 26.85 -24.69
N VAL A 89 -28.35 26.48 -23.47
CA VAL A 89 -27.88 25.25 -22.79
C VAL A 89 -28.57 24.01 -23.33
N MET A 90 -27.79 23.15 -23.95
CA MET A 90 -28.27 21.91 -24.61
C MET A 90 -27.98 20.67 -23.77
N PRO A 91 -28.59 19.49 -24.01
CA PRO A 91 -28.40 18.28 -23.20
C PRO A 91 -26.94 17.84 -23.05
N GLN A 92 -26.14 17.94 -24.12
CA GLN A 92 -24.72 17.57 -24.05
C GLN A 92 -23.89 18.60 -23.27
N THR A 93 -24.31 19.85 -23.23
CA THR A 93 -23.74 20.89 -22.37
C THR A 93 -23.83 20.47 -20.90
N ARG A 94 -25.02 19.98 -20.49
CA ARG A 94 -25.25 19.48 -19.12
C ARG A 94 -24.45 18.20 -18.82
N GLU A 95 -24.29 17.26 -19.79
CA GLU A 95 -23.46 16.06 -19.62
C GLU A 95 -22.00 16.44 -19.43
N HIS A 96 -21.47 17.37 -20.25
CA HIS A 96 -20.08 17.83 -20.11
C HIS A 96 -19.86 18.53 -18.77
N LEU A 97 -20.80 19.36 -18.32
CA LEU A 97 -20.75 20.01 -17.02
C LEU A 97 -20.71 18.97 -15.88
N ALA A 98 -21.57 17.96 -15.93
CA ALA A 98 -21.56 16.90 -14.93
C ALA A 98 -20.25 16.09 -14.91
N ILE A 99 -19.61 15.90 -16.06
CA ILE A 99 -18.28 15.26 -16.14
C ILE A 99 -17.23 16.15 -15.50
N LEU A 100 -17.19 17.46 -15.80
CA LEU A 100 -16.27 18.40 -15.19
C LEU A 100 -16.44 18.46 -13.67
N ASP A 101 -17.67 18.45 -13.20
CA ASP A 101 -18.05 18.43 -11.79
C ASP A 101 -17.61 17.14 -11.06
N LEU A 102 -17.70 15.97 -11.71
CA LEU A 102 -17.20 14.71 -11.20
C LEU A 102 -15.67 14.62 -11.19
N LEU A 103 -15.00 15.35 -12.08
CA LEU A 103 -13.54 15.44 -12.17
C LEU A 103 -12.97 16.57 -11.30
N GLU A 104 -13.84 17.33 -10.63
CA GLU A 104 -13.48 18.46 -9.76
C GLU A 104 -12.64 19.52 -10.50
N ILE A 105 -12.96 19.80 -11.78
CA ILE A 105 -12.31 20.85 -12.57
C ILE A 105 -13.07 22.15 -12.32
N ASP A 106 -12.60 22.92 -11.35
CA ASP A 106 -13.22 24.14 -10.81
C ASP A 106 -12.72 25.43 -11.48
N THR A 107 -11.72 25.34 -12.33
CA THR A 107 -11.09 26.47 -13.01
C THR A 107 -11.56 26.51 -14.46
N GLY A 108 -12.01 27.68 -14.93
CA GLY A 108 -12.45 27.80 -16.31
C GLY A 108 -13.03 29.15 -16.69
N VAL A 109 -13.44 29.26 -17.95
CA VAL A 109 -14.17 30.41 -18.51
C VAL A 109 -15.30 29.89 -19.38
N VAL A 110 -16.48 30.49 -19.29
CA VAL A 110 -17.58 30.23 -20.22
C VAL A 110 -17.46 31.19 -21.41
N ALA A 111 -17.40 30.61 -22.60
CA ALA A 111 -17.50 31.34 -23.85
C ALA A 111 -18.89 31.16 -24.46
N ILE A 112 -19.72 32.22 -24.48
CA ILE A 112 -20.96 32.23 -25.24
C ILE A 112 -20.62 32.61 -26.67
N THR A 113 -20.58 31.62 -27.56
CA THR A 113 -20.19 31.76 -28.96
C THR A 113 -21.35 32.20 -29.86
N LYS A 114 -21.06 32.49 -31.12
CA LYS A 114 -22.04 32.92 -32.14
C LYS A 114 -22.85 34.15 -31.73
N ALA A 115 -22.27 35.01 -30.89
CA ALA A 115 -22.91 36.25 -30.43
C ALA A 115 -23.20 37.27 -31.54
N ASP A 116 -22.64 37.05 -32.73
CA ASP A 116 -22.90 37.81 -33.96
C ASP A 116 -24.22 37.40 -34.68
N LEU A 117 -24.70 36.18 -34.41
CA LEU A 117 -25.98 35.69 -35.00
C LEU A 117 -27.19 36.18 -34.23
N VAL A 118 -27.05 36.80 -33.09
CA VAL A 118 -28.13 37.27 -32.23
C VAL A 118 -28.07 38.79 -32.16
N GLU A 119 -29.05 39.44 -32.81
CA GLU A 119 -29.22 40.90 -32.84
C GLU A 119 -29.90 41.45 -31.57
N ASN A 120 -30.67 40.61 -30.87
CA ASN A 120 -31.44 41.00 -29.69
C ASN A 120 -30.58 40.87 -28.40
N GLU A 121 -30.26 42.01 -27.79
CA GLU A 121 -29.50 42.07 -26.52
C GLU A 121 -30.27 41.39 -25.36
N GLU A 122 -31.61 41.53 -25.29
CA GLU A 122 -32.42 40.86 -24.26
C GLU A 122 -32.33 39.32 -24.35
N TRP A 123 -32.18 38.77 -25.56
CA TRP A 123 -31.96 37.35 -25.74
C TRP A 123 -30.56 36.92 -25.25
N LEU A 124 -29.54 37.73 -25.50
CA LEU A 124 -28.17 37.46 -24.98
C LEU A 124 -28.15 37.48 -23.45
N ASP A 125 -28.87 38.39 -22.81
CA ASP A 125 -29.00 38.46 -21.35
C ASP A 125 -29.73 37.19 -20.81
N LEU A 126 -30.78 36.73 -21.45
CA LEU A 126 -31.48 35.48 -21.10
C LEU A 126 -30.54 34.25 -21.23
N VAL A 127 -29.73 34.19 -22.28
CA VAL A 127 -28.74 33.09 -22.43
C VAL A 127 -27.70 33.14 -21.32
N VAL A 128 -27.22 34.30 -20.93
CA VAL A 128 -26.28 34.45 -19.79
C VAL A 128 -26.95 33.96 -18.50
N GLU A 129 -28.22 34.31 -18.27
CA GLU A 129 -28.99 33.88 -17.10
C GLU A 129 -29.19 32.34 -17.08
N ASP A 130 -29.64 31.71 -18.21
CA ASP A 130 -29.80 30.25 -18.33
C ASP A 130 -28.47 29.51 -18.11
N VAL A 131 -27.35 30.05 -18.61
CA VAL A 131 -26.02 29.51 -18.35
C VAL A 131 -25.69 29.62 -16.86
N SER A 132 -25.90 30.77 -16.23
CA SER A 132 -25.61 30.97 -14.80
C SER A 132 -26.46 30.08 -13.91
N GLU A 133 -27.76 29.90 -14.21
CA GLU A 133 -28.65 28.95 -13.51
C GLU A 133 -28.16 27.50 -13.66
N THR A 134 -27.68 27.14 -14.85
CA THR A 134 -27.16 25.79 -15.11
C THR A 134 -25.85 25.51 -14.36
N LEU A 135 -25.00 26.52 -14.17
CA LEU A 135 -23.74 26.39 -13.44
C LEU A 135 -23.91 26.43 -11.93
N ALA A 136 -25.03 26.96 -11.42
CA ALA A 136 -25.28 27.08 -9.99
C ALA A 136 -25.19 25.73 -9.26
N GLY A 137 -24.44 25.70 -8.15
CA GLY A 137 -24.21 24.48 -7.37
C GLY A 137 -23.22 23.49 -8.01
N THR A 138 -22.55 23.85 -9.10
CA THR A 138 -21.50 23.06 -9.72
C THR A 138 -20.10 23.66 -9.48
N VAL A 139 -19.04 22.93 -9.86
CA VAL A 139 -17.65 23.43 -9.76
C VAL A 139 -17.36 24.67 -10.60
N LEU A 140 -18.23 25.03 -11.55
CA LEU A 140 -18.08 26.18 -12.44
C LEU A 140 -19.04 27.35 -12.10
N GLU A 141 -19.64 27.38 -10.89
CA GLU A 141 -20.62 28.40 -10.49
C GLU A 141 -20.11 29.84 -10.63
N ASP A 142 -18.88 30.09 -10.21
CA ASP A 142 -18.30 31.44 -10.13
C ASP A 142 -17.35 31.81 -11.30
N VAL A 143 -17.32 31.00 -12.38
CA VAL A 143 -16.39 31.28 -13.48
C VAL A 143 -16.86 32.43 -14.36
N PRO A 144 -15.95 33.23 -14.94
CA PRO A 144 -16.31 34.36 -15.80
C PRO A 144 -17.02 33.90 -17.10
N VAL A 145 -18.02 34.67 -17.49
CA VAL A 145 -18.79 34.46 -18.74
C VAL A 145 -18.42 35.55 -19.76
N VAL A 146 -18.06 35.17 -20.98
CA VAL A 146 -17.63 36.05 -22.04
C VAL A 146 -18.42 35.78 -23.33
N LEU A 147 -19.09 36.83 -23.87
CA LEU A 147 -19.71 36.78 -25.18
C LEU A 147 -18.65 36.85 -26.27
N THR A 148 -18.68 35.91 -27.23
CA THR A 148 -17.67 35.76 -28.26
C THR A 148 -18.27 35.46 -29.64
N SER A 149 -17.53 35.81 -30.68
CA SER A 149 -17.74 35.35 -32.04
C SER A 149 -16.39 35.01 -32.67
N ALA A 150 -16.24 33.77 -33.15
CA ALA A 150 -15.07 33.34 -33.89
C ALA A 150 -15.01 33.98 -35.29
N GLU A 151 -16.16 34.34 -35.88
CA GLU A 151 -16.29 34.90 -37.23
C GLU A 151 -15.92 36.39 -37.26
N THR A 152 -16.41 37.16 -36.26
CA THR A 152 -16.18 38.61 -36.18
C THR A 152 -15.07 39.01 -35.22
N GLU A 153 -14.41 38.02 -34.58
CA GLU A 153 -13.39 38.24 -33.54
C GLU A 153 -13.89 38.98 -32.29
N ARG A 154 -15.20 39.22 -32.17
CA ARG A 154 -15.82 39.90 -31.01
C ARG A 154 -15.49 39.12 -29.74
N GLY A 155 -15.00 39.80 -28.71
CA GLY A 155 -14.77 39.27 -27.39
C GLY A 155 -13.55 38.37 -27.22
N LEU A 156 -12.81 37.98 -28.30
CA LEU A 156 -11.66 37.07 -28.21
C LEU A 156 -10.55 37.64 -27.30
N ALA A 157 -10.23 38.94 -27.40
CA ALA A 157 -9.22 39.53 -26.53
C ALA A 157 -9.64 39.52 -25.04
N ARG A 158 -10.95 39.72 -24.74
CA ARG A 158 -11.49 39.63 -23.37
C ARG A 158 -11.45 38.17 -22.88
N LEU A 159 -11.73 37.20 -23.76
CA LEU A 159 -11.64 35.79 -23.43
C LEU A 159 -10.20 35.38 -23.10
N LEU A 160 -9.21 35.82 -23.87
CA LEU A 160 -7.79 35.56 -23.59
C LEU A 160 -7.35 36.17 -22.25
N GLY A 161 -7.80 37.38 -21.91
CA GLY A 161 -7.55 38.01 -20.61
C GLY A 161 -8.18 37.21 -19.47
N ALA A 162 -9.45 36.80 -19.61
CA ALA A 162 -10.12 35.97 -18.61
C ALA A 162 -9.43 34.62 -18.41
N LEU A 163 -8.97 33.97 -19.48
CA LEU A 163 -8.19 32.73 -19.40
C LEU A 163 -6.85 32.94 -18.68
N GLU A 164 -6.17 34.08 -18.94
CA GLU A 164 -4.94 34.42 -18.22
C GLU A 164 -5.18 34.61 -16.73
N ASP A 165 -6.23 35.32 -16.34
CA ASP A 165 -6.58 35.59 -14.95
C ASP A 165 -6.89 34.30 -14.19
N VAL A 166 -7.78 33.42 -14.69
CA VAL A 166 -8.16 32.18 -14.03
C VAL A 166 -6.97 31.17 -13.95
N LEU A 167 -6.12 31.15 -14.97
CA LEU A 167 -4.93 30.33 -14.95
C LEU A 167 -3.87 30.86 -13.97
N ALA A 168 -3.77 32.17 -13.77
CA ALA A 168 -2.85 32.75 -12.80
C ALA A 168 -3.21 32.36 -11.37
N GLU A 169 -4.49 32.21 -11.06
CA GLU A 169 -5.00 31.78 -9.75
C GLU A 169 -4.89 30.24 -9.55
N SER A 170 -4.86 29.47 -10.61
CA SER A 170 -4.76 28.01 -10.53
C SER A 170 -3.37 27.55 -10.04
N GLN A 171 -3.35 26.54 -9.18
CA GLN A 171 -2.09 25.95 -8.74
C GLN A 171 -1.49 25.07 -9.84
N PRO A 172 -0.17 25.17 -10.09
CA PRO A 172 0.48 24.28 -11.06
C PRO A 172 0.42 22.82 -10.58
N HIS A 173 0.41 21.89 -11.53
CA HIS A 173 0.49 20.46 -11.21
C HIS A 173 1.67 20.16 -10.29
N PRO A 174 1.47 19.45 -9.17
CA PRO A 174 2.53 19.13 -8.23
C PRO A 174 3.55 18.17 -8.87
N ASP A 175 4.83 18.50 -8.78
CA ASP A 175 5.91 17.56 -9.10
C ASP A 175 6.27 16.75 -7.86
N ARG A 176 5.74 15.53 -7.75
CA ARG A 176 6.02 14.59 -6.66
C ARG A 176 7.17 13.64 -6.99
N GLY A 177 7.88 13.87 -8.10
CA GLY A 177 8.98 13.04 -8.56
C GLY A 177 8.57 11.65 -9.05
N ARG A 178 7.29 11.46 -9.43
CA ARG A 178 6.74 10.16 -9.85
C ARG A 178 6.08 10.28 -11.22
N PRO A 179 6.86 10.29 -12.30
CA PRO A 179 6.35 10.59 -13.62
C PRO A 179 5.26 9.60 -14.04
N ARG A 180 4.15 10.19 -14.53
CA ARG A 180 3.00 9.46 -15.07
C ARG A 180 2.48 10.17 -16.31
N LEU A 181 2.47 9.45 -17.43
CA LEU A 181 1.89 9.93 -18.67
C LEU A 181 0.90 8.87 -19.18
N PRO A 182 -0.41 9.06 -18.96
CA PRO A 182 -1.44 8.26 -19.60
C PRO A 182 -1.35 8.40 -21.12
N ILE A 183 -1.26 7.29 -21.81
CA ILE A 183 -1.15 7.26 -23.28
C ILE A 183 -2.52 7.48 -23.88
N ASP A 184 -2.68 8.55 -24.65
CA ASP A 184 -3.89 8.82 -25.43
C ASP A 184 -3.76 8.33 -26.89
N ARG A 185 -2.55 8.30 -27.46
CA ARG A 185 -2.30 7.78 -28.80
C ARG A 185 -0.99 7.01 -28.88
N VAL A 186 -0.98 5.98 -29.76
CA VAL A 186 0.20 5.20 -30.11
C VAL A 186 0.33 5.17 -31.64
N PHE A 187 1.48 5.56 -32.17
CA PHE A 187 1.77 5.50 -33.59
C PHE A 187 3.22 5.13 -33.86
N SER A 188 3.49 4.73 -35.09
CA SER A 188 4.86 4.47 -35.55
C SER A 188 5.27 5.54 -36.54
N VAL A 189 6.48 6.06 -36.37
CA VAL A 189 7.08 7.02 -37.30
C VAL A 189 8.22 6.33 -38.03
N SER A 190 8.21 6.36 -39.37
CA SER A 190 9.24 5.75 -40.17
C SER A 190 10.62 6.28 -39.79
N GLY A 191 11.55 5.38 -39.50
CA GLY A 191 12.91 5.72 -39.04
C GLY A 191 13.05 6.06 -37.55
N PHE A 192 11.96 6.33 -36.83
CA PHE A 192 11.98 6.69 -35.39
C PHE A 192 11.42 5.61 -34.46
N GLY A 193 10.60 4.70 -34.99
CA GLY A 193 10.00 3.62 -34.17
C GLY A 193 8.69 4.00 -33.54
N THR A 194 8.42 3.48 -32.32
CA THR A 194 7.18 3.66 -31.57
C THR A 194 7.17 5.00 -30.85
N VAL A 195 6.11 5.78 -31.09
CA VAL A 195 5.87 7.07 -30.42
C VAL A 195 4.53 7.00 -29.71
N VAL A 196 4.50 7.46 -28.46
CA VAL A 196 3.29 7.62 -27.66
C VAL A 196 3.08 9.09 -27.32
N THR A 197 1.83 9.51 -27.20
CA THR A 197 1.49 10.85 -26.73
C THR A 197 0.60 10.79 -25.51
N GLY A 198 0.66 11.84 -24.68
CA GLY A 198 -0.15 12.04 -23.50
C GLY A 198 0.20 13.33 -22.79
N THR A 199 -0.55 13.67 -21.76
CA THR A 199 -0.22 14.77 -20.83
C THR A 199 0.51 14.19 -19.62
N LEU A 200 1.67 14.75 -19.31
CA LEU A 200 2.44 14.35 -18.13
C LEU A 200 1.78 14.95 -16.87
N ILE A 201 1.19 14.12 -16.05
CA ILE A 201 0.39 14.56 -14.90
C ILE A 201 1.18 14.66 -13.59
N ASP A 202 2.35 14.04 -13.49
CA ASP A 202 3.23 14.10 -12.31
C ASP A 202 4.66 13.76 -12.74
N GLY A 203 5.66 14.24 -12.00
CA GLY A 203 7.07 13.97 -12.20
C GLY A 203 7.63 14.51 -13.52
N CYS A 204 8.89 14.23 -13.79
CA CYS A 204 9.57 14.66 -15.00
C CYS A 204 10.11 13.45 -15.80
N PHE A 205 10.15 13.57 -17.11
CA PHE A 205 10.87 12.65 -17.99
C PHE A 205 12.07 13.32 -18.64
N GLU A 206 13.14 12.56 -18.82
CA GLU A 206 14.36 13.02 -19.49
C GLU A 206 14.73 12.08 -20.66
N THR A 207 15.38 12.64 -21.69
CA THR A 207 15.91 11.85 -22.80
C THR A 207 16.95 10.83 -22.28
N GLY A 208 16.85 9.59 -22.69
CA GLY A 208 17.73 8.50 -22.25
C GLY A 208 17.25 7.74 -21.01
N GLN A 209 16.22 8.23 -20.31
CA GLN A 209 15.66 7.61 -19.11
C GLN A 209 15.04 6.24 -19.40
N GLU A 210 15.22 5.30 -18.47
CA GLU A 210 14.48 4.04 -18.48
C GLU A 210 13.07 4.24 -17.88
N VAL A 211 12.09 3.67 -18.56
CA VAL A 211 10.68 3.75 -18.19
C VAL A 211 10.03 2.38 -18.22
N GLU A 212 8.90 2.29 -17.53
CA GLU A 212 8.02 1.12 -17.55
C GLU A 212 6.64 1.53 -18.05
N ILE A 213 6.02 0.67 -18.85
CA ILE A 213 4.65 0.88 -19.33
C ILE A 213 3.72 -0.09 -18.59
N GLN A 214 2.74 0.45 -17.88
CA GLN A 214 1.74 -0.30 -17.14
C GLN A 214 0.37 -0.20 -17.83
N PRO A 215 -0.45 -1.25 -17.87
CA PRO A 215 -0.42 -2.56 -17.18
C PRO A 215 0.53 -3.62 -17.75
N PRO A 216 1.02 -3.56 -19.02
CA PRO A 216 1.75 -4.70 -19.58
C PRO A 216 3.09 -4.99 -18.89
N GLY A 217 3.60 -4.05 -18.05
CA GLY A 217 4.88 -4.22 -17.36
C GLY A 217 6.10 -4.19 -18.28
N LEU A 218 5.99 -3.53 -19.46
CA LEU A 218 7.05 -3.47 -20.46
C LEU A 218 8.08 -2.41 -20.10
N LYS A 219 9.36 -2.77 -20.19
CA LYS A 219 10.47 -1.84 -20.01
C LYS A 219 10.84 -1.22 -21.35
N ALA A 220 11.07 0.08 -21.36
CA ALA A 220 11.46 0.85 -22.51
C ALA A 220 12.48 1.93 -22.12
N ARG A 221 13.08 2.59 -23.12
CA ARG A 221 13.94 3.75 -22.95
C ARG A 221 13.46 4.90 -23.81
N ILE A 222 13.45 6.10 -23.24
CA ILE A 222 13.10 7.33 -23.96
C ILE A 222 14.25 7.68 -24.90
N ARG A 223 13.97 7.73 -26.22
CA ARG A 223 14.93 8.17 -27.24
C ARG A 223 14.86 9.67 -27.51
N GLY A 224 13.71 10.26 -27.29
CA GLY A 224 13.48 11.68 -27.49
C GLY A 224 12.13 12.09 -26.99
N LEU A 225 12.02 13.36 -26.65
CA LEU A 225 10.84 14.03 -26.15
C LEU A 225 10.51 15.21 -27.06
N GLU A 226 9.23 15.41 -27.34
CA GLU A 226 8.76 16.56 -28.13
C GLU A 226 7.50 17.16 -27.47
N THR A 227 7.45 18.49 -27.42
CA THR A 227 6.25 19.26 -27.07
C THR A 227 6.05 20.38 -28.10
N HIS A 228 4.83 20.63 -28.54
CA HIS A 228 4.52 21.66 -29.56
C HIS A 228 5.41 21.56 -30.81
N LYS A 229 5.68 20.32 -31.27
CA LYS A 229 6.58 20.01 -32.41
C LYS A 229 8.03 20.46 -32.21
N LYS A 230 8.45 20.79 -30.99
CA LYS A 230 9.84 21.12 -30.64
C LYS A 230 10.44 20.02 -29.79
N ARG A 231 11.68 19.61 -30.11
CA ARG A 231 12.44 18.69 -29.25
C ARG A 231 12.80 19.35 -27.94
N ILE A 232 12.68 18.58 -26.88
CA ILE A 232 13.04 18.98 -25.52
C ILE A 232 13.87 17.87 -24.87
N GLU A 233 14.76 18.23 -23.95
CA GLU A 233 15.55 17.27 -23.17
C GLU A 233 14.80 16.78 -21.91
N ARG A 234 13.91 17.63 -21.38
CA ARG A 234 13.15 17.36 -20.17
C ARG A 234 11.70 17.78 -20.32
N ALA A 235 10.79 16.88 -20.00
CA ALA A 235 9.35 17.14 -19.90
C ALA A 235 8.97 17.33 -18.42
N VAL A 236 8.09 18.33 -18.15
CA VAL A 236 7.62 18.68 -16.81
C VAL A 236 6.11 18.42 -16.69
N PRO A 237 5.55 18.31 -15.46
CA PRO A 237 4.12 18.17 -15.26
C PRO A 237 3.31 19.25 -15.98
N GLY A 238 2.10 18.91 -16.43
CA GLY A 238 1.24 19.77 -17.26
C GLY A 238 1.66 19.85 -18.73
N SER A 239 2.80 19.25 -19.14
CA SER A 239 3.21 19.25 -20.53
C SER A 239 2.51 18.15 -21.33
N ARG A 240 1.98 18.51 -22.50
CA ARG A 240 1.63 17.52 -23.50
C ARG A 240 2.87 17.05 -24.24
N VAL A 241 3.19 15.79 -24.17
CA VAL A 241 4.47 15.24 -24.61
C VAL A 241 4.26 14.09 -25.61
N ALA A 242 5.05 14.11 -26.69
CA ALA A 242 5.29 12.94 -27.52
C ALA A 242 6.60 12.27 -27.06
N ILE A 243 6.53 11.01 -26.69
CA ILE A 243 7.68 10.21 -26.23
C ILE A 243 8.02 9.18 -27.28
N ASN A 244 9.22 9.26 -27.83
CA ASN A 244 9.78 8.21 -28.69
C ASN A 244 10.39 7.12 -27.81
N LEU A 245 9.86 5.91 -27.89
CA LEU A 245 10.25 4.76 -27.09
C LEU A 245 11.08 3.75 -27.88
N SER A 246 12.11 3.21 -27.24
CA SER A 246 12.85 2.05 -27.75
C SER A 246 12.61 0.83 -26.89
N GLY A 247 12.65 -0.36 -27.50
CA GLY A 247 12.47 -1.63 -26.80
C GLY A 247 11.02 -2.11 -26.74
N VAL A 248 10.08 -1.36 -27.35
CA VAL A 248 8.66 -1.73 -27.44
C VAL A 248 8.10 -1.45 -28.82
N ASP A 249 7.20 -2.32 -29.29
CA ASP A 249 6.50 -2.18 -30.54
C ASP A 249 5.11 -1.56 -30.36
N LYS A 250 4.63 -0.85 -31.41
CA LYS A 250 3.30 -0.22 -31.39
C LYS A 250 2.17 -1.20 -30.98
N GLY A 251 2.22 -2.45 -31.47
CA GLY A 251 1.20 -3.46 -31.20
C GLY A 251 1.15 -3.97 -29.76
N GLN A 252 2.17 -3.64 -28.95
CA GLN A 252 2.23 -4.01 -27.51
C GLN A 252 1.63 -2.95 -26.61
N LEU A 253 1.35 -1.77 -27.15
CA LEU A 253 0.85 -0.60 -26.41
C LEU A 253 -0.54 -0.23 -26.88
N LYS A 254 -1.36 0.24 -25.97
CA LYS A 254 -2.71 0.72 -26.27
C LYS A 254 -3.00 2.04 -25.55
N ARG A 255 -4.03 2.74 -26.00
CA ARG A 255 -4.62 3.87 -25.26
C ARG A 255 -5.01 3.41 -23.86
N GLY A 256 -4.70 4.23 -22.86
CA GLY A 256 -4.96 3.92 -21.44
C GLY A 256 -3.79 3.25 -20.72
N ASP A 257 -2.77 2.77 -21.43
CA ASP A 257 -1.49 2.41 -20.79
C ASP A 257 -0.81 3.65 -20.23
N VAL A 258 0.04 3.50 -19.21
CA VAL A 258 0.72 4.61 -18.55
C VAL A 258 2.22 4.43 -18.62
N VAL A 259 2.93 5.43 -19.15
CA VAL A 259 4.40 5.50 -19.08
C VAL A 259 4.79 6.05 -17.71
N THR A 260 5.71 5.37 -17.03
CA THR A 260 6.11 5.69 -15.66
C THR A 260 7.55 5.27 -15.35
N SER A 261 8.05 5.64 -14.17
CA SER A 261 9.32 5.11 -13.67
C SER A 261 9.19 3.63 -13.28
N PRO A 262 10.26 2.82 -13.46
CA PRO A 262 10.20 1.40 -13.14
C PRO A 262 9.86 1.11 -11.67
N GLY A 263 8.97 0.13 -11.45
CA GLY A 263 8.75 -0.52 -10.16
C GLY A 263 7.81 0.16 -9.18
N TRP A 264 7.30 1.39 -9.43
CA TRP A 264 6.46 2.05 -8.44
C TRP A 264 4.95 2.01 -8.73
N LEU A 265 4.54 2.03 -10.00
CA LEU A 265 3.13 1.97 -10.39
C LEU A 265 2.74 0.52 -10.65
N ARG A 266 1.63 0.09 -10.08
CA ARG A 266 1.10 -1.27 -10.27
C ARG A 266 -0.32 -1.20 -10.81
N ALA A 267 -0.57 -2.01 -11.83
CA ALA A 267 -1.91 -2.16 -12.36
C ALA A 267 -2.79 -3.02 -11.42
N THR A 268 -4.08 -2.76 -11.41
CA THR A 268 -5.07 -3.43 -10.57
C THR A 268 -6.33 -3.76 -11.35
N SER A 269 -6.98 -4.88 -10.98
CA SER A 269 -8.33 -5.24 -11.46
C SER A 269 -9.40 -5.03 -10.38
N LEU A 270 -9.06 -4.42 -9.25
CA LEU A 270 -9.97 -4.19 -8.14
C LEU A 270 -9.65 -2.84 -7.51
N VAL A 271 -10.66 -2.00 -7.31
CA VAL A 271 -10.49 -0.66 -6.79
C VAL A 271 -11.62 -0.29 -5.83
N ASP A 272 -11.29 0.36 -4.71
CA ASP A 272 -12.27 0.95 -3.79
C ASP A 272 -12.39 2.45 -4.07
N VAL A 273 -13.62 2.89 -4.26
CA VAL A 273 -13.96 4.24 -4.69
C VAL A 273 -15.11 4.81 -3.87
N ARG A 274 -15.17 6.13 -3.78
CA ARG A 274 -16.37 6.85 -3.35
C ARG A 274 -17.09 7.31 -4.61
N MET A 275 -18.30 6.84 -4.82
CA MET A 275 -19.11 7.12 -6.02
C MET A 275 -20.20 8.11 -5.71
N ARG A 276 -20.27 9.20 -6.48
CA ARG A 276 -21.44 10.06 -6.59
C ARG A 276 -22.26 9.58 -7.79
N TYR A 277 -23.50 9.20 -7.53
CA TYR A 277 -24.44 8.78 -8.57
C TYR A 277 -25.23 9.99 -9.03
N LEU A 278 -25.17 10.31 -10.32
CA LEU A 278 -25.72 11.54 -10.88
C LEU A 278 -27.25 11.59 -10.83
N PRO A 279 -27.86 12.79 -10.76
CA PRO A 279 -29.30 12.96 -10.81
C PRO A 279 -29.85 12.66 -12.21
N ASP A 280 -31.09 12.23 -12.24
CA ASP A 280 -31.79 11.84 -13.46
C ASP A 280 -32.11 13.02 -14.39
N ILE A 281 -32.17 14.24 -13.85
CA ILE A 281 -32.51 15.45 -14.59
C ILE A 281 -31.53 15.74 -15.74
N LEU A 282 -30.34 15.15 -15.71
CA LEU A 282 -29.35 15.27 -16.79
C LEU A 282 -29.76 14.50 -18.08
N TRP A 283 -30.81 13.67 -18.00
CA TRP A 283 -31.14 12.74 -19.07
C TRP A 283 -32.68 12.71 -19.36
N PRO A 284 -33.30 13.83 -19.73
CA PRO A 284 -34.74 13.91 -19.94
C PRO A 284 -35.26 12.90 -21.01
N ASP A 285 -34.42 12.55 -21.98
CA ASP A 285 -34.77 11.63 -23.08
C ASP A 285 -34.75 10.16 -22.66
N LEU A 286 -34.23 9.79 -21.48
CA LEU A 286 -34.21 8.40 -21.03
C LEU A 286 -35.50 7.91 -20.38
N GLY A 287 -36.48 8.78 -20.15
CA GLY A 287 -37.82 8.43 -19.65
C GLY A 287 -37.76 7.54 -18.41
N GLN A 288 -38.40 6.37 -18.44
CA GLN A 288 -38.42 5.43 -17.30
C GLN A 288 -37.07 4.82 -16.91
N PHE A 289 -36.01 5.02 -17.69
CA PHE A 289 -34.66 4.56 -17.34
C PHE A 289 -33.97 5.51 -16.36
N ALA A 290 -34.45 6.72 -16.25
CA ALA A 290 -33.84 7.80 -15.49
C ALA A 290 -33.83 7.60 -13.95
N GLN A 291 -34.79 6.89 -13.38
CA GLN A 291 -34.95 6.75 -11.92
C GLN A 291 -34.47 5.39 -11.34
N ARG A 292 -33.63 4.67 -12.07
CA ARG A 292 -33.21 3.37 -11.60
C ARG A 292 -32.06 3.45 -10.62
N PRO A 293 -32.24 2.88 -9.42
CA PRO A 293 -31.15 2.81 -8.47
C PRO A 293 -30.00 1.95 -9.04
N LEU A 294 -28.77 2.39 -8.82
CA LEU A 294 -27.58 1.58 -9.10
C LEU A 294 -27.56 0.39 -8.15
N ARG A 295 -27.57 -0.81 -8.71
CA ARG A 295 -27.64 -2.05 -7.94
C ARG A 295 -26.29 -2.76 -7.88
N HIS A 296 -26.13 -3.61 -6.89
CA HIS A 296 -25.02 -4.53 -6.81
C HIS A 296 -24.93 -5.43 -8.06
N ASN A 297 -23.72 -5.67 -8.57
CA ASN A 297 -23.41 -6.39 -9.82
C ASN A 297 -23.78 -5.68 -11.12
N THR A 298 -24.22 -4.42 -11.09
CA THR A 298 -24.40 -3.64 -12.32
C THR A 298 -23.07 -3.61 -13.10
N ARG A 299 -23.16 -3.86 -14.42
CA ARG A 299 -22.02 -3.71 -15.33
C ARG A 299 -21.99 -2.26 -15.82
N LEU A 300 -20.78 -1.72 -15.90
CA LEU A 300 -20.54 -0.37 -16.37
C LEU A 300 -19.20 -0.29 -17.09
N LYS A 301 -19.02 0.76 -17.90
CA LYS A 301 -17.72 1.19 -18.39
C LYS A 301 -17.08 2.09 -17.34
N PHE A 302 -15.85 1.85 -17.04
CA PHE A 302 -15.02 2.60 -16.08
C PHE A 302 -13.93 3.34 -16.82
N TYR A 303 -13.80 4.64 -16.57
CA TYR A 303 -12.85 5.55 -17.20
C TYR A 303 -11.97 6.19 -16.14
N THR A 304 -10.65 6.18 -16.35
CA THR A 304 -9.69 6.94 -15.53
C THR A 304 -8.46 7.27 -16.36
N GLY A 305 -8.01 8.53 -16.34
CA GLY A 305 -7.04 9.02 -17.31
C GLY A 305 -7.52 8.73 -18.74
N ALA A 306 -6.67 8.11 -19.55
CA ALA A 306 -7.04 7.69 -20.92
C ALA A 306 -7.56 6.24 -21.02
N ALA A 307 -7.69 5.52 -19.90
CA ALA A 307 -8.12 4.13 -19.87
C ALA A 307 -9.64 3.98 -19.87
N GLU A 308 -10.13 3.03 -20.66
CA GLU A 308 -11.51 2.54 -20.66
C GLU A 308 -11.52 1.04 -20.41
N VAL A 309 -12.32 0.57 -19.45
CA VAL A 309 -12.45 -0.86 -19.15
C VAL A 309 -13.84 -1.19 -18.62
N MET A 310 -14.34 -2.38 -18.94
CA MET A 310 -15.58 -2.88 -18.35
C MET A 310 -15.38 -3.20 -16.87
N GLY A 311 -16.32 -2.76 -16.02
CA GLY A 311 -16.32 -3.01 -14.60
C GLY A 311 -17.64 -3.58 -14.09
N ARG A 312 -17.61 -4.09 -12.86
CA ARG A 312 -18.76 -4.58 -12.11
C ARG A 312 -18.82 -3.94 -10.75
N VAL A 313 -19.94 -3.34 -10.41
CA VAL A 313 -20.20 -2.63 -9.14
C VAL A 313 -20.42 -3.59 -7.99
N ARG A 314 -19.73 -3.37 -6.87
CA ARG A 314 -19.99 -3.97 -5.58
C ARG A 314 -20.29 -2.87 -4.56
N LEU A 315 -21.55 -2.62 -4.27
CA LEU A 315 -21.96 -1.67 -3.22
C LEU A 315 -21.56 -2.22 -1.84
N LEU A 316 -20.84 -1.46 -1.03
CA LEU A 316 -20.28 -1.93 0.24
C LEU A 316 -21.22 -1.69 1.42
N GLY A 317 -21.77 -0.47 1.57
CA GLY A 317 -22.57 -0.05 2.71
C GLY A 317 -24.09 0.01 2.49
N GLN A 318 -24.55 -0.15 1.25
CA GLN A 318 -25.98 0.03 0.90
C GLN A 318 -26.48 -1.06 -0.06
N LYS A 319 -27.81 -1.24 -0.10
CA LYS A 319 -28.44 -2.23 -1.02
C LYS A 319 -28.48 -1.72 -2.46
N ALA A 320 -28.72 -0.44 -2.61
CA ALA A 320 -28.76 0.30 -3.88
C ALA A 320 -28.27 1.73 -3.63
N LEU A 321 -27.76 2.39 -4.66
CA LEU A 321 -27.40 3.81 -4.64
C LEU A 321 -28.44 4.54 -5.49
N MET A 322 -29.16 5.47 -4.87
CA MET A 322 -30.16 6.30 -5.56
C MET A 322 -29.49 7.48 -6.25
N PRO A 323 -30.13 8.10 -7.25
CA PRO A 323 -29.65 9.38 -7.82
C PRO A 323 -29.30 10.40 -6.73
N GLU A 324 -28.26 11.21 -6.95
CA GLU A 324 -27.68 12.19 -6.03
C GLU A 324 -26.99 11.63 -4.78
N GLN A 325 -27.12 10.35 -4.52
CA GLN A 325 -26.45 9.74 -3.38
C GLN A 325 -24.97 9.47 -3.65
N VAL A 326 -24.21 9.55 -2.57
CA VAL A 326 -22.81 9.16 -2.51
C VAL A 326 -22.68 7.86 -1.72
N GLY A 327 -21.83 6.94 -2.17
CA GLY A 327 -21.64 5.68 -1.49
C GLY A 327 -20.28 5.02 -1.75
N TRP A 328 -19.91 4.12 -0.85
CA TRP A 328 -18.69 3.31 -0.99
C TRP A 328 -18.93 2.13 -1.91
N VAL A 329 -18.08 2.05 -2.91
CA VAL A 329 -18.17 1.05 -3.99
C VAL A 329 -16.81 0.42 -4.21
N GLN A 330 -16.78 -0.90 -4.33
CA GLN A 330 -15.65 -1.61 -4.91
C GLN A 330 -16.00 -1.95 -6.35
N ILE A 331 -15.13 -1.62 -7.30
CA ILE A 331 -15.31 -1.94 -8.71
C ILE A 331 -14.32 -3.04 -9.11
N GLU A 332 -14.87 -4.13 -9.66
CA GLU A 332 -14.11 -5.22 -10.25
C GLU A 332 -13.96 -4.95 -11.74
N LEU A 333 -12.73 -4.69 -12.20
CA LEU A 333 -12.40 -4.39 -13.58
C LEU A 333 -12.10 -5.69 -14.35
N LYS A 334 -12.54 -5.75 -15.60
CA LYS A 334 -12.31 -6.91 -16.49
C LYS A 334 -10.83 -7.04 -16.89
N GLU A 335 -10.16 -5.91 -17.06
CA GLU A 335 -8.74 -5.82 -17.38
C GLU A 335 -8.05 -4.96 -16.32
N PRO A 336 -6.77 -5.21 -16.03
CA PRO A 336 -6.03 -4.37 -15.09
C PRO A 336 -5.82 -2.97 -15.66
N VAL A 337 -5.87 -1.96 -14.79
CA VAL A 337 -5.63 -0.55 -15.09
C VAL A 337 -4.61 0.01 -14.10
N ALA A 338 -3.70 0.84 -14.59
CA ALA A 338 -2.72 1.53 -13.77
C ALA A 338 -3.33 2.85 -13.25
N MET A 339 -3.48 2.95 -11.92
CA MET A 339 -4.06 4.10 -11.25
C MET A 339 -3.47 4.28 -9.86
N VAL A 340 -3.63 5.45 -9.29
CA VAL A 340 -3.21 5.77 -7.93
C VAL A 340 -4.36 6.34 -7.11
N ARG A 341 -4.17 6.39 -5.80
CA ARG A 341 -5.10 7.10 -4.91
C ARG A 341 -5.16 8.58 -5.28
N GLY A 342 -6.37 9.14 -5.30
CA GLY A 342 -6.64 10.51 -5.69
C GLY A 342 -6.92 10.69 -7.18
N ASP A 343 -6.75 9.65 -8.00
CA ASP A 343 -7.17 9.73 -9.39
C ASP A 343 -8.70 9.81 -9.46
N HIS A 344 -9.23 10.62 -10.37
CA HIS A 344 -10.64 10.70 -10.67
C HIS A 344 -11.06 9.59 -11.63
N TYR A 345 -12.31 9.21 -11.55
CA TYR A 345 -12.90 8.24 -12.47
C TYR A 345 -14.35 8.61 -12.81
N ILE A 346 -14.76 8.17 -13.98
CA ILE A 346 -16.13 8.30 -14.48
C ILE A 346 -16.68 6.90 -14.76
N VAL A 347 -17.97 6.71 -14.55
CA VAL A 347 -18.67 5.48 -14.93
C VAL A 347 -19.85 5.77 -15.84
N ARG A 348 -19.99 4.94 -16.89
CA ARG A 348 -21.08 5.01 -17.86
C ARG A 348 -21.77 3.67 -17.98
N LEU A 349 -23.07 3.68 -18.25
CA LEU A 349 -23.80 2.47 -18.67
C LEU A 349 -23.35 2.11 -20.10
N PRO A 350 -23.20 0.82 -20.43
CA PRO A 350 -22.81 0.41 -21.77
C PRO A 350 -23.96 0.56 -22.80
N SER A 351 -25.21 0.50 -22.35
CA SER A 351 -26.40 0.67 -23.19
C SER A 351 -27.64 1.00 -22.33
N PRO A 352 -28.31 2.13 -22.57
CA PRO A 352 -27.84 3.22 -23.43
C PRO A 352 -26.56 3.82 -22.87
N ALA A 353 -25.65 4.28 -23.75
CA ALA A 353 -24.37 4.87 -23.35
C ALA A 353 -24.61 6.22 -22.64
N THR A 354 -24.58 6.21 -21.30
CA THR A 354 -24.94 7.34 -20.45
C THR A 354 -24.00 7.44 -19.28
N THR A 355 -23.48 8.64 -18.99
CA THR A 355 -22.68 8.92 -17.81
C THR A 355 -23.58 8.87 -16.58
N VAL A 356 -23.29 8.00 -15.63
CA VAL A 356 -24.16 7.80 -14.45
C VAL A 356 -23.50 8.15 -13.13
N GLY A 357 -22.22 8.43 -13.12
CA GLY A 357 -21.53 8.83 -11.89
C GLY A 357 -20.02 8.80 -12.03
N GLY A 358 -19.37 9.05 -10.94
CA GLY A 358 -17.90 9.10 -10.83
C GLY A 358 -17.47 9.47 -9.44
N GLY A 359 -16.23 9.93 -9.32
CA GLY A 359 -15.62 10.41 -8.09
C GLY A 359 -14.15 10.09 -8.01
N ILE A 360 -13.66 9.85 -6.79
CA ILE A 360 -12.24 9.69 -6.46
C ILE A 360 -11.92 8.24 -6.09
N ILE A 361 -10.74 7.79 -6.49
CA ILE A 361 -10.14 6.50 -6.13
C ILE A 361 -9.47 6.63 -4.77
N PHE A 362 -9.93 5.86 -3.77
CA PHE A 362 -9.38 5.88 -2.42
C PHE A 362 -8.40 4.74 -2.15
N ASP A 363 -8.69 3.53 -2.62
CA ASP A 363 -7.74 2.41 -2.52
C ASP A 363 -7.63 1.72 -3.90
N PRO A 364 -6.54 1.98 -4.65
CA PRO A 364 -6.30 1.34 -5.94
C PRO A 364 -5.85 -0.11 -5.80
N GLN A 365 -5.55 -0.60 -4.58
CA GLN A 365 -5.03 -1.94 -4.34
C GLN A 365 -5.64 -2.59 -3.08
N PRO A 366 -6.96 -2.81 -3.03
CA PRO A 366 -7.63 -3.31 -1.83
C PRO A 366 -7.27 -4.76 -1.44
N GLY A 367 -6.46 -5.44 -2.25
CA GLY A 367 -5.93 -6.78 -1.99
C GLY A 367 -6.95 -7.91 -2.12
N ARG A 368 -8.22 -7.69 -1.83
CA ARG A 368 -9.30 -8.69 -1.93
C ARG A 368 -10.67 -8.08 -2.12
N LYS A 369 -11.63 -8.91 -2.55
CA LYS A 369 -13.04 -8.51 -2.59
C LYS A 369 -13.60 -8.40 -1.17
N HIS A 370 -14.16 -7.22 -0.83
CA HIS A 370 -14.79 -6.98 0.45
C HIS A 370 -16.14 -7.72 0.56
N ARG A 371 -16.46 -8.19 1.76
CA ARG A 371 -17.84 -8.58 2.08
C ARG A 371 -18.68 -7.32 2.26
N ARG A 372 -19.89 -7.33 1.72
CA ARG A 372 -20.84 -6.20 1.83
C ARG A 372 -21.31 -6.02 3.28
N PHE A 373 -21.68 -4.78 3.63
CA PHE A 373 -22.23 -4.41 4.94
C PHE A 373 -21.29 -4.69 6.12
N GLN A 374 -19.99 -4.54 5.92
CA GLN A 374 -18.99 -4.68 6.98
C GLN A 374 -18.55 -3.30 7.45
N SER A 375 -18.98 -2.88 8.66
CA SER A 375 -18.61 -1.58 9.25
C SER A 375 -17.09 -1.37 9.26
N PRO A 376 -16.22 -2.33 9.64
CA PRO A 376 -14.79 -2.08 9.63
C PRO A 376 -14.19 -1.74 8.26
N VAL A 377 -14.84 -2.16 7.17
CA VAL A 377 -14.42 -1.80 5.81
C VAL A 377 -14.82 -0.37 5.50
N ILE A 378 -16.04 0.03 5.87
CA ILE A 378 -16.55 1.39 5.67
C ILE A 378 -15.73 2.37 6.50
N ASP A 379 -15.55 2.11 7.80
CA ASP A 379 -14.76 2.96 8.71
C ASP A 379 -13.33 3.17 8.20
N ARG A 380 -12.72 2.11 7.63
CA ARG A 380 -11.41 2.21 6.98
C ARG A 380 -11.43 3.15 5.79
N LEU A 381 -12.45 3.04 4.92
CA LEU A 381 -12.56 3.86 3.73
C LEU A 381 -12.88 5.32 4.07
N GLU A 382 -13.67 5.56 5.12
CA GLU A 382 -13.94 6.90 5.65
C GLU A 382 -12.67 7.54 6.21
N THR A 383 -11.90 6.82 7.02
CA THR A 383 -10.58 7.29 7.49
C THR A 383 -9.64 7.64 6.33
N LEU A 384 -9.67 6.84 5.26
CA LEU A 384 -8.92 7.16 4.05
C LEU A 384 -9.47 8.42 3.36
N ALA A 385 -10.78 8.67 3.38
CA ALA A 385 -11.40 9.84 2.75
C ALA A 385 -11.13 11.13 3.53
N GLU A 386 -11.08 11.07 4.85
CA GLU A 386 -10.71 12.21 5.70
C GLU A 386 -9.31 12.75 5.38
N GLY A 387 -8.48 11.93 4.72
CA GLY A 387 -7.19 12.37 4.17
C GLY A 387 -6.13 12.70 5.22
N SER A 388 -6.37 12.43 6.50
CA SER A 388 -5.39 12.73 7.54
C SER A 388 -4.11 11.92 7.29
N PRO A 389 -2.92 12.54 7.30
CA PRO A 389 -1.66 11.83 7.10
C PRO A 389 -1.49 10.65 8.05
N THR A 390 -1.94 10.82 9.30
CA THR A 390 -1.92 9.78 10.35
C THR A 390 -2.83 8.60 10.00
N GLY A 391 -4.05 8.88 9.53
CA GLY A 391 -4.99 7.83 9.10
C GLY A 391 -4.47 7.04 7.90
N ILE A 392 -3.87 7.72 6.91
CA ILE A 392 -3.26 7.08 5.73
C ILE A 392 -2.11 6.17 6.15
N LEU A 393 -1.21 6.67 7.01
CA LEU A 393 -0.06 5.92 7.49
C LEU A 393 -0.50 4.69 8.28
N LEU A 394 -1.50 4.83 9.15
CA LEU A 394 -2.05 3.73 9.94
C LEU A 394 -2.68 2.64 9.04
N GLN A 395 -3.45 3.02 8.04
CA GLN A 395 -4.05 2.05 7.13
C GLN A 395 -2.99 1.32 6.28
N THR A 396 -1.96 2.04 5.85
CA THR A 396 -0.81 1.43 5.16
C THR A 396 -0.10 0.44 6.09
N LEU A 397 0.15 0.84 7.34
CA LEU A 397 0.77 -0.01 8.36
C LEU A 397 -0.05 -1.28 8.66
N ARG A 398 -1.36 -1.17 8.81
CA ARG A 398 -2.25 -2.34 9.03
C ARG A 398 -2.17 -3.37 7.90
N ARG A 399 -1.97 -2.92 6.67
CA ARG A 399 -1.85 -3.77 5.50
C ARG A 399 -0.47 -4.42 5.37
N GLU A 400 0.59 -3.65 5.62
CA GLU A 400 1.97 -4.05 5.35
C GLU A 400 2.69 -4.63 6.58
N SER A 401 2.08 -4.58 7.80
CA SER A 401 2.71 -5.09 9.03
C SER A 401 3.11 -6.57 8.95
N PRO A 402 4.33 -6.91 9.31
CA PRO A 402 5.44 -6.07 9.77
C PRO A 402 6.21 -5.46 8.60
N VAL A 403 6.65 -4.21 8.71
CA VAL A 403 7.33 -3.48 7.63
C VAL A 403 8.44 -2.56 8.20
N PRO A 404 9.56 -2.33 7.48
CA PRO A 404 10.52 -1.31 7.86
C PRO A 404 9.90 0.10 7.80
N VAL A 405 10.25 0.98 8.75
CA VAL A 405 9.69 2.35 8.83
C VAL A 405 9.88 3.11 7.52
N LYS A 406 11.07 3.04 6.92
CA LYS A 406 11.34 3.68 5.63
C LYS A 406 10.36 3.23 4.54
N GLU A 407 10.17 1.93 4.39
CA GLU A 407 9.28 1.36 3.39
C GLU A 407 7.81 1.74 3.65
N LEU A 408 7.41 1.85 4.93
CA LEU A 408 6.08 2.32 5.32
C LEU A 408 5.84 3.76 4.86
N ILE A 409 6.77 4.67 5.13
CA ILE A 409 6.67 6.09 4.73
C ILE A 409 6.62 6.22 3.20
N GLU A 410 7.47 5.49 2.50
CA GLU A 410 7.47 5.44 1.03
C GLU A 410 6.14 4.91 0.46
N ALA A 411 5.61 3.82 1.04
CA ALA A 411 4.35 3.22 0.61
C ALA A 411 3.13 4.11 0.90
N ALA A 412 3.15 4.84 2.02
CA ALA A 412 2.09 5.78 2.39
C ALA A 412 2.08 7.06 1.54
N ARG A 413 3.18 7.39 0.87
CA ARG A 413 3.32 8.55 -0.04
C ARG A 413 3.02 9.90 0.61
N LEU A 414 3.41 10.09 1.87
CA LEU A 414 3.09 11.27 2.65
C LEU A 414 4.14 12.39 2.55
N GLY A 415 5.27 12.19 1.85
CA GLY A 415 6.34 13.18 1.75
C GLY A 415 6.76 13.71 3.13
N ASP A 416 6.92 15.02 3.25
CA ASP A 416 7.37 15.69 4.46
C ASP A 416 6.40 15.58 5.66
N THR A 417 5.15 15.16 5.43
CA THR A 417 4.18 14.96 6.51
C THR A 417 4.30 13.58 7.16
N GLY A 418 5.00 12.64 6.52
CA GLY A 418 5.17 11.27 6.99
C GLY A 418 5.81 11.14 8.37
N PRO A 419 6.93 11.80 8.67
CA PRO A 419 7.57 11.74 9.99
C PRO A 419 6.66 12.22 11.13
N ARG A 420 5.89 13.30 10.92
CA ARG A 420 4.93 13.81 11.91
C ARG A 420 3.76 12.87 12.13
N ALA A 421 3.26 12.26 11.06
CA ALA A 421 2.20 11.25 11.15
C ALA A 421 2.68 9.99 11.91
N LEU A 422 3.94 9.59 11.69
CA LEU A 422 4.58 8.48 12.40
C LEU A 422 4.71 8.79 13.90
N GLU A 423 5.18 9.99 14.26
CA GLU A 423 5.28 10.44 15.64
C GLU A 423 3.93 10.36 16.36
N GLN A 424 2.88 10.84 15.71
CA GLN A 424 1.54 10.78 16.27
C GLN A 424 1.07 9.34 16.51
N LEU A 425 1.25 8.43 15.54
CA LEU A 425 0.87 7.02 15.70
C LEU A 425 1.63 6.31 16.81
N LEU A 426 2.90 6.62 17.00
CA LEU A 426 3.71 6.07 18.09
C LEU A 426 3.26 6.63 19.44
N ARG A 427 2.96 7.95 19.54
CA ARG A 427 2.46 8.60 20.75
C ARG A 427 1.09 8.07 21.16
N GLU A 428 0.21 7.78 20.20
CA GLU A 428 -1.12 7.21 20.41
C GLU A 428 -1.08 5.67 20.58
N GLU A 429 0.09 5.08 20.56
CA GLU A 429 0.30 3.63 20.63
C GLU A 429 -0.45 2.81 19.56
N GLN A 430 -0.84 3.44 18.47
CA GLN A 430 -1.46 2.74 17.33
C GLN A 430 -0.46 2.00 16.46
N ALA A 431 0.80 2.45 16.51
CA ALA A 431 1.96 1.82 15.90
C ALA A 431 3.01 1.49 16.96
N LEU A 432 3.72 0.40 16.77
CA LEU A 432 4.70 -0.11 17.73
C LEU A 432 6.00 -0.47 16.99
N LEU A 433 7.12 0.04 17.46
CA LEU A 433 8.43 -0.37 16.98
C LEU A 433 8.78 -1.74 17.56
N VAL A 434 9.36 -2.63 16.75
CA VAL A 434 9.79 -3.96 17.20
C VAL A 434 11.28 -4.16 16.96
N GLY A 435 11.99 -4.70 17.98
CA GLY A 435 13.42 -4.95 17.96
C GLY A 435 14.20 -4.17 19.02
N ARG A 436 15.41 -4.63 19.36
CA ARG A 436 16.25 -4.06 20.42
C ARG A 436 16.72 -2.60 20.19
N ALA A 437 16.68 -2.13 18.95
CA ALA A 437 17.08 -0.75 18.59
C ALA A 437 15.92 0.27 18.79
N ALA A 438 14.70 -0.20 18.96
CA ALA A 438 13.48 0.62 18.97
C ALA A 438 13.45 1.73 20.05
N VAL A 439 14.13 1.53 21.18
CA VAL A 439 14.10 2.46 22.33
C VAL A 439 15.03 3.67 22.17
N ARG A 440 16.04 3.58 21.29
CA ARG A 440 17.06 4.64 21.12
C ARG A 440 16.80 5.61 19.96
N GLU A 441 15.86 5.31 19.08
CA GLU A 441 15.63 6.06 17.82
C GLU A 441 14.46 7.05 17.90
N VAL A 442 13.70 7.07 19.02
CA VAL A 442 12.48 7.89 19.15
C VAL A 442 12.78 9.40 19.29
N ASP A 443 14.01 9.77 19.65
CA ASP A 443 14.39 11.19 19.85
C ASP A 443 14.64 11.94 18.53
N ASP A 444 14.81 11.23 17.40
CA ASP A 444 15.01 11.82 16.07
C ASP A 444 14.07 11.15 15.04
N MET A 445 12.93 11.79 14.80
CA MET A 445 11.87 11.25 13.92
C MET A 445 12.30 11.19 12.45
N ASP A 446 13.13 12.09 11.98
CA ASP A 446 13.62 12.09 10.59
C ASP A 446 14.58 10.92 10.35
N ARG A 447 15.43 10.64 11.34
CA ARG A 447 16.31 9.48 11.33
C ARG A 447 15.52 8.18 11.41
N LEU A 448 14.50 8.12 12.28
CA LEU A 448 13.61 6.97 12.38
C LEU A 448 12.86 6.72 11.08
N ALA A 449 12.30 7.78 10.46
CA ALA A 449 11.59 7.70 9.17
C ALA A 449 12.43 7.12 8.03
N SER A 450 13.75 7.27 8.12
CA SER A 450 14.72 6.73 7.15
C SER A 450 15.28 5.37 7.55
N SER A 451 14.89 4.82 8.71
CA SER A 451 15.48 3.61 9.28
C SER A 451 14.86 2.32 8.71
N ARG A 452 15.59 1.21 8.91
CA ARG A 452 15.11 -0.15 8.66
C ARG A 452 14.49 -0.80 9.89
N THR A 453 14.26 -0.04 10.96
CA THR A 453 13.57 -0.52 12.16
C THR A 453 12.20 -1.04 11.79
N LEU A 454 11.84 -2.22 12.29
CA LEU A 454 10.54 -2.79 12.01
C LEU A 454 9.46 -2.08 12.83
N ILE A 455 8.35 -1.80 12.16
CA ILE A 455 7.15 -1.24 12.77
C ILE A 455 5.94 -2.12 12.46
N VAL A 456 5.03 -2.22 13.42
CA VAL A 456 3.80 -3.00 13.32
C VAL A 456 2.62 -2.19 13.83
N SER A 457 1.42 -2.48 13.35
CA SER A 457 0.22 -1.94 13.97
C SER A 457 -0.05 -2.64 15.32
N ARG A 458 -0.63 -1.89 16.28
CA ARG A 458 -1.03 -2.45 17.58
C ARG A 458 -1.91 -3.70 17.42
N GLU A 459 -2.83 -3.69 16.48
CA GLU A 459 -3.71 -4.82 16.19
C GLU A 459 -2.95 -6.07 15.71
N TRP A 460 -1.93 -5.90 14.87
CA TRP A 460 -1.07 -7.00 14.44
C TRP A 460 -0.29 -7.58 15.61
N TRP A 461 0.26 -6.69 16.46
CA TRP A 461 1.02 -7.10 17.64
C TRP A 461 0.17 -7.90 18.62
N LEU A 462 -1.04 -7.41 18.97
CA LEU A 462 -1.93 -8.11 19.89
C LEU A 462 -2.33 -9.50 19.38
N ARG A 463 -2.58 -9.62 18.07
CA ARG A 463 -2.86 -10.93 17.45
C ARG A 463 -1.65 -11.85 17.51
N LEU A 464 -0.44 -11.34 17.30
CA LEU A 464 0.78 -12.14 17.40
C LEU A 464 1.04 -12.57 18.86
N ALA A 465 0.95 -11.66 19.80
CA ALA A 465 1.11 -11.93 21.22
C ALA A 465 0.15 -13.04 21.71
N GLN A 466 -1.11 -12.98 21.31
CA GLN A 466 -2.07 -14.04 21.61
C GLN A 466 -1.66 -15.39 21.01
N ARG A 467 -1.22 -15.42 19.76
CA ARG A 467 -0.72 -16.64 19.11
C ARG A 467 0.51 -17.22 19.81
N ILE A 468 1.39 -16.38 20.34
CA ILE A 468 2.55 -16.81 21.14
C ILE A 468 2.04 -17.47 22.42
N VAL A 469 1.14 -16.82 23.14
CA VAL A 469 0.55 -17.36 24.38
C VAL A 469 -0.13 -18.70 24.12
N ASP A 470 -0.97 -18.80 23.11
CA ASP A 470 -1.69 -20.03 22.76
C ASP A 470 -0.74 -21.18 22.41
N ALA A 471 0.32 -20.89 21.63
CA ALA A 471 1.32 -21.90 21.26
C ALA A 471 2.11 -22.42 22.48
N LEU A 472 2.53 -21.52 23.35
CA LEU A 472 3.24 -21.88 24.58
C LEU A 472 2.34 -22.59 25.56
N ALA A 473 1.10 -22.16 25.75
CA ALA A 473 0.14 -22.81 26.62
C ALA A 473 -0.13 -24.26 26.19
N SER A 474 -0.39 -24.47 24.89
CA SER A 474 -0.57 -25.81 24.33
C SER A 474 0.67 -26.69 24.51
N HIS A 475 1.87 -26.13 24.35
CA HIS A 475 3.12 -26.88 24.58
C HIS A 475 3.29 -27.26 26.06
N HIS A 476 3.00 -26.34 26.99
CA HIS A 476 3.10 -26.60 28.44
C HIS A 476 2.06 -27.59 28.93
N GLU A 477 0.87 -27.58 28.35
CA GLU A 477 -0.18 -28.58 28.65
C GLU A 477 0.22 -29.97 28.19
N ALA A 478 0.78 -30.05 26.97
CA ALA A 478 1.25 -31.34 26.40
C ALA A 478 2.50 -31.88 27.10
N LEU A 479 3.41 -31.01 27.53
CA LEU A 479 4.72 -31.38 28.10
C LEU A 479 5.01 -30.59 29.40
N PRO A 480 4.21 -30.78 30.46
CA PRO A 480 4.24 -29.94 31.66
C PRO A 480 5.56 -30.03 32.47
N LEU A 481 6.36 -31.05 32.23
CA LEU A 481 7.64 -31.22 32.90
C LEU A 481 8.83 -30.60 32.13
N ARG A 482 8.59 -30.07 30.93
CA ARG A 482 9.64 -29.34 30.21
C ARG A 482 9.68 -27.88 30.63
N LYS A 483 10.90 -27.33 30.78
CA LYS A 483 11.11 -25.92 31.18
C LYS A 483 10.47 -24.93 30.20
N GLY A 484 10.50 -25.24 28.91
CA GLY A 484 9.96 -24.38 27.86
C GLY A 484 9.93 -25.07 26.50
N MET A 485 9.36 -24.39 25.54
CA MET A 485 9.31 -24.78 24.12
C MET A 485 10.61 -24.37 23.44
N PRO A 486 11.23 -25.21 22.59
CA PRO A 486 12.38 -24.80 21.77
C PRO A 486 12.03 -23.57 20.94
N ARG A 487 12.89 -22.54 20.96
CA ARG A 487 12.67 -21.27 20.25
C ARG A 487 12.38 -21.48 18.76
N GLU A 488 13.07 -22.43 18.13
CA GLU A 488 12.88 -22.77 16.72
C GLU A 488 11.50 -23.41 16.44
N ALA A 489 10.99 -24.21 17.37
CA ALA A 489 9.66 -24.79 17.27
C ALA A 489 8.57 -23.71 17.33
N LEU A 490 8.74 -22.70 18.21
CA LEU A 490 7.84 -21.56 18.27
C LEU A 490 7.90 -20.78 16.95
N ARG A 491 9.09 -20.48 16.41
CA ARG A 491 9.25 -19.80 15.14
C ARG A 491 8.51 -20.50 14.00
N SER A 492 8.66 -21.81 13.91
CA SER A 492 8.00 -22.63 12.88
C SER A 492 6.47 -22.60 13.01
N SER A 493 5.95 -22.63 14.24
CA SER A 493 4.50 -22.56 14.50
C SER A 493 3.90 -21.21 14.11
N LEU A 494 4.64 -20.11 14.32
CA LEU A 494 4.22 -18.76 14.00
C LEU A 494 4.39 -18.39 12.51
N ARG A 495 5.20 -19.15 11.76
CA ARG A 495 5.51 -18.94 10.33
C ARG A 495 6.06 -17.54 10.05
N LEU A 496 6.94 -17.03 10.90
CA LEU A 496 7.59 -15.73 10.76
C LEU A 496 8.96 -15.86 10.10
N ALA A 497 9.34 -14.83 9.35
CA ALA A 497 10.71 -14.71 8.85
C ALA A 497 11.68 -14.52 10.04
N PRO A 498 12.95 -15.02 9.98
CA PRO A 498 13.87 -15.00 11.11
C PRO A 498 14.03 -13.65 11.79
N HIS A 499 14.29 -12.59 11.01
CA HIS A 499 14.49 -11.23 11.52
C HIS A 499 13.24 -10.64 12.19
N VAL A 500 12.04 -10.95 11.67
CA VAL A 500 10.76 -10.54 12.26
C VAL A 500 10.51 -11.29 13.56
N PHE A 501 10.81 -12.59 13.58
CA PHE A 501 10.69 -13.42 14.77
C PHE A 501 11.58 -12.91 15.89
N ASP A 502 12.87 -12.65 15.62
CA ASP A 502 13.81 -12.17 16.62
C ASP A 502 13.39 -10.81 17.20
N ALA A 503 12.92 -9.90 16.35
CA ALA A 503 12.40 -8.60 16.77
C ALA A 503 11.13 -8.75 17.64
N ALA A 504 10.21 -9.65 17.25
CA ALA A 504 8.99 -9.93 18.00
C ALA A 504 9.28 -10.59 19.36
N MET A 505 10.27 -11.51 19.43
CA MET A 505 10.64 -12.16 20.68
C MET A 505 11.26 -11.18 21.68
N ALA A 506 12.10 -10.25 21.21
CA ALA A 506 12.64 -9.21 22.06
C ALA A 506 11.51 -8.38 22.71
N ARG A 507 10.54 -7.93 21.91
CA ARG A 507 9.40 -7.18 22.44
C ARG A 507 8.50 -8.01 23.33
N ALA A 508 8.22 -9.26 22.98
CA ALA A 508 7.41 -10.16 23.81
C ALA A 508 8.03 -10.42 25.18
N HIS A 509 9.37 -10.43 25.24
CA HIS A 509 10.12 -10.52 26.49
C HIS A 509 10.04 -9.22 27.29
N ASP A 510 10.21 -8.06 26.64
CA ASP A 510 10.14 -6.74 27.27
C ASP A 510 8.72 -6.43 27.84
N GLU A 511 7.67 -6.98 27.23
CA GLU A 511 6.27 -6.86 27.66
C GLU A 511 5.79 -8.02 28.58
N ASP A 512 6.71 -8.85 29.08
CA ASP A 512 6.38 -10.01 29.93
C ASP A 512 5.38 -11.01 29.33
N VAL A 513 5.23 -11.05 28.00
CA VAL A 513 4.40 -12.03 27.30
C VAL A 513 5.02 -13.44 27.39
N LEU A 514 6.36 -13.50 27.36
CA LEU A 514 7.14 -14.73 27.51
C LEU A 514 8.46 -14.47 28.24
N VAL A 515 9.05 -15.54 28.72
CA VAL A 515 10.45 -15.55 29.21
C VAL A 515 11.31 -16.26 28.17
N ASP A 516 12.32 -15.56 27.64
CA ASP A 516 13.28 -16.08 26.67
C ASP A 516 14.58 -16.49 27.39
N GLU A 517 14.87 -17.79 27.45
CA GLU A 517 16.07 -18.37 28.05
C GLU A 517 17.15 -18.70 26.97
N GLY A 518 17.01 -18.13 25.77
CA GLY A 518 17.93 -18.32 24.64
C GLY A 518 17.57 -19.54 23.79
N ALA A 519 17.76 -20.74 24.29
CA ALA A 519 17.42 -21.97 23.57
C ALA A 519 15.92 -22.32 23.65
N THR A 520 15.27 -21.93 24.74
CA THR A 520 13.87 -22.21 25.03
C THR A 520 13.13 -20.95 25.46
N VAL A 521 11.82 -20.97 25.22
CA VAL A 521 10.89 -19.91 25.62
C VAL A 521 9.71 -20.51 26.40
N ARG A 522 9.20 -19.77 27.39
CA ARG A 522 8.09 -20.23 28.23
C ARG A 522 7.15 -19.08 28.61
N LEU A 523 5.95 -19.42 29.02
CA LEU A 523 5.08 -18.43 29.69
C LEU A 523 5.64 -18.05 31.06
N PRO A 524 5.51 -16.77 31.48
CA PRO A 524 5.93 -16.34 32.83
C PRO A 524 5.31 -17.16 33.95
N SER A 525 4.05 -17.59 33.76
CA SER A 525 3.29 -18.40 34.73
C SER A 525 3.68 -19.89 34.74
N HIS A 526 4.46 -20.36 33.75
CA HIS A 526 4.81 -21.77 33.69
C HIS A 526 5.89 -22.14 34.70
N VAL A 527 5.52 -22.99 35.63
CA VAL A 527 6.44 -23.59 36.62
C VAL A 527 6.36 -25.11 36.46
N VAL A 528 7.54 -25.74 36.36
CA VAL A 528 7.57 -27.20 36.31
C VAL A 528 7.24 -27.76 37.70
N GLU A 529 6.07 -28.32 37.86
CA GLU A 529 5.64 -28.98 39.08
C GLU A 529 5.39 -30.48 38.89
N LEU A 530 5.91 -31.25 39.83
CA LEU A 530 5.64 -32.70 39.90
C LEU A 530 4.26 -32.96 40.49
N LYS A 531 3.50 -33.86 39.89
CA LYS A 531 2.22 -34.34 40.44
C LYS A 531 2.44 -35.05 41.77
N PRO A 532 1.42 -35.14 42.67
CA PRO A 532 1.55 -35.80 43.96
C PRO A 532 2.15 -37.20 43.89
N GLU A 533 1.72 -38.03 42.90
CA GLU A 533 2.24 -39.38 42.68
C GLU A 533 3.71 -39.38 42.25
N GLN A 534 4.10 -38.41 41.43
CA GLN A 534 5.51 -38.27 41.00
C GLN A 534 6.36 -37.80 42.18
N LYS A 535 5.87 -36.90 43.04
CA LYS A 535 6.58 -36.47 44.25
C LYS A 535 6.80 -37.63 45.19
N GLN A 536 5.81 -38.57 45.35
CA GLN A 536 5.95 -39.78 46.14
C GLN A 536 7.03 -40.72 45.61
N ARG A 537 7.05 -40.97 44.27
CA ARG A 537 8.08 -41.80 43.65
C ARG A 537 9.48 -41.19 43.76
N VAL A 538 9.60 -39.89 43.58
CA VAL A 538 10.85 -39.12 43.79
C VAL A 538 11.32 -39.25 45.23
N ALA A 539 10.42 -39.08 46.23
CA ALA A 539 10.77 -39.24 47.65
C ALA A 539 11.30 -40.63 47.97
N ALA A 540 10.67 -41.68 47.41
CA ALA A 540 11.14 -43.07 47.54
C ALA A 540 12.49 -43.29 46.91
N LEU A 541 12.75 -42.72 45.71
CA LEU A 541 14.03 -42.76 45.05
C LEU A 541 15.11 -42.04 45.86
N MET A 542 14.87 -40.81 46.35
CA MET A 542 15.82 -40.07 47.17
C MET A 542 16.14 -40.78 48.49
N ALA A 543 15.20 -41.52 49.06
CA ALA A 543 15.46 -42.35 50.26
C ALA A 543 16.45 -43.50 49.95
N GLN A 544 16.42 -44.07 48.75
CA GLN A 544 17.39 -45.11 48.35
C GLN A 544 18.79 -44.49 48.22
N PHE A 545 18.94 -43.31 47.62
CA PHE A 545 20.22 -42.61 47.54
C PHE A 545 20.81 -42.30 48.89
N ARG A 546 19.99 -41.90 49.87
CA ARG A 546 20.44 -41.59 51.24
C ARG A 546 20.84 -42.82 52.00
N ARG A 547 20.20 -43.98 51.72
CA ARG A 547 20.54 -45.26 52.37
C ARG A 547 21.89 -45.80 51.93
N ASP A 548 22.17 -45.70 50.61
CA ASP A 548 23.38 -46.23 50.01
C ASP A 548 24.08 -45.15 49.13
N PRO A 549 24.73 -44.12 49.78
CA PRO A 549 25.15 -42.90 49.12
C PRO A 549 26.26 -43.11 48.06
N TYR A 550 27.08 -44.16 48.19
CA TYR A 550 28.19 -44.45 47.29
C TYR A 550 27.93 -45.68 46.36
N ALA A 551 26.77 -46.34 46.51
CA ALA A 551 26.33 -47.44 45.68
C ALA A 551 24.88 -47.23 45.27
N THR A 552 24.71 -46.15 44.53
CA THR A 552 23.38 -45.58 44.15
C THR A 552 22.65 -46.40 43.08
N PRO A 553 21.33 -46.28 42.95
CA PRO A 553 20.62 -46.82 41.82
C PRO A 553 21.17 -46.32 40.49
N SER A 554 21.24 -47.20 39.49
CA SER A 554 21.66 -46.80 38.13
C SER A 554 20.70 -45.84 37.47
N VAL A 555 21.16 -45.10 36.47
CA VAL A 555 20.28 -44.20 35.66
C VAL A 555 19.07 -44.96 35.14
N LYS A 556 19.22 -46.22 34.69
CA LYS A 556 18.13 -47.04 34.20
C LYS A 556 17.11 -47.36 35.30
N GLU A 557 17.54 -47.74 36.48
CA GLU A 557 16.67 -47.98 37.64
C GLU A 557 15.97 -46.71 38.12
N CYS A 558 16.64 -45.55 38.08
CA CYS A 558 16.02 -44.26 38.38
C CYS A 558 14.88 -43.96 37.37
N VAL A 559 15.16 -44.14 36.07
CA VAL A 559 14.15 -43.90 35.01
C VAL A 559 12.98 -44.88 35.13
N GLU A 560 13.22 -46.16 35.44
CA GLU A 560 12.17 -47.16 35.68
C GLU A 560 11.27 -46.78 36.87
N GLN A 561 11.82 -46.18 37.94
CA GLN A 561 11.03 -45.80 39.13
C GLN A 561 10.26 -44.49 38.97
N VAL A 562 10.86 -43.45 38.41
CA VAL A 562 10.23 -42.13 38.36
C VAL A 562 9.76 -41.75 36.98
N GLY A 563 10.20 -42.42 35.92
CA GLY A 563 9.97 -42.06 34.52
C GLY A 563 11.06 -41.11 33.96
N GLU A 564 11.27 -41.23 32.65
CA GLU A 564 12.35 -40.49 31.94
C GLU A 564 12.21 -38.97 32.12
N GLU A 565 10.99 -38.42 31.96
CA GLU A 565 10.74 -36.97 32.07
C GLU A 565 11.00 -36.45 33.49
N VAL A 566 10.56 -37.19 34.53
CA VAL A 566 10.81 -36.77 35.92
C VAL A 566 12.29 -36.86 36.25
N PHE A 567 12.98 -37.92 35.79
CA PHE A 567 14.44 -38.02 35.95
C PHE A 567 15.19 -36.86 35.31
N ALA A 568 14.82 -36.48 34.10
CA ALA A 568 15.38 -35.30 33.42
C ALA A 568 15.14 -34.01 34.21
N VAL A 569 13.97 -33.84 34.84
CA VAL A 569 13.69 -32.70 35.75
C VAL A 569 14.62 -32.71 36.96
N LEU A 570 14.86 -33.86 37.60
CA LEU A 570 15.76 -33.96 38.76
C LEU A 570 17.20 -33.56 38.40
N ILE A 571 17.68 -34.02 37.22
CA ILE A 571 19.00 -33.61 36.72
C ILE A 571 19.03 -32.10 36.41
N SER A 572 17.99 -31.57 35.75
CA SER A 572 17.94 -30.13 35.36
C SER A 572 17.84 -29.18 36.56
N ARG A 573 17.21 -29.64 37.66
CA ARG A 573 17.12 -28.90 38.93
C ARG A 573 18.38 -29.05 39.79
N ARG A 574 19.29 -29.92 39.38
CA ARG A 574 20.43 -30.33 40.19
C ARG A 574 20.04 -31.05 41.49
N ASP A 575 18.86 -31.69 41.52
CA ASP A 575 18.48 -32.58 42.63
C ASP A 575 19.27 -33.87 42.58
N LEU A 576 19.79 -34.21 41.40
CA LEU A 576 20.72 -35.32 41.13
C LEU A 576 21.87 -34.85 40.23
N VAL A 577 23.06 -35.41 40.41
CA VAL A 577 24.27 -35.15 39.60
C VAL A 577 24.59 -36.44 38.84
N GLN A 578 24.44 -36.40 37.53
CA GLN A 578 24.79 -37.50 36.65
C GLN A 578 26.27 -37.41 36.27
N VAL A 579 27.05 -38.44 36.62
CA VAL A 579 28.51 -38.50 36.39
C VAL A 579 28.91 -39.40 35.23
N SER A 580 27.98 -40.27 34.78
CA SER A 580 28.16 -41.07 33.56
C SER A 580 26.78 -41.46 33.02
N SER A 581 26.75 -42.16 31.87
CA SER A 581 25.50 -42.71 31.30
C SER A 581 24.74 -43.66 32.25
N ASP A 582 25.36 -44.17 33.28
CA ASP A 582 24.77 -45.18 34.17
C ASP A 582 24.89 -44.85 35.67
N VAL A 583 25.64 -43.83 36.05
CA VAL A 583 25.90 -43.47 37.46
C VAL A 583 25.44 -42.06 37.77
N VAL A 584 24.73 -41.92 38.87
CA VAL A 584 24.17 -40.68 39.38
C VAL A 584 24.28 -40.59 40.88
N PHE A 585 24.52 -39.40 41.45
CA PHE A 585 24.68 -39.16 42.89
C PHE A 585 23.77 -38.03 43.38
N LEU A 586 23.52 -37.98 44.67
CA LEU A 586 22.99 -36.76 45.29
C LEU A 586 24.08 -35.65 45.25
N PRO A 587 23.68 -34.39 45.11
CA PRO A 587 24.65 -33.24 45.10
C PRO A 587 25.53 -33.22 46.33
N GLU A 588 24.98 -33.42 47.50
CA GLU A 588 25.70 -33.46 48.80
C GLU A 588 26.72 -34.61 48.85
N THR A 589 26.39 -35.76 48.34
CA THR A 589 27.31 -36.89 48.24
C THR A 589 28.42 -36.62 47.23
N TYR A 590 28.05 -36.05 46.06
CA TYR A 590 29.00 -35.70 45.03
C TYR A 590 30.03 -34.70 45.54
N GLU A 591 29.60 -33.62 46.20
CA GLU A 591 30.46 -32.58 46.76
C GLU A 591 31.39 -33.16 47.89
N GLU A 592 30.83 -34.02 48.75
CA GLU A 592 31.62 -34.71 49.76
C GLU A 592 32.72 -35.57 49.09
N MET A 593 32.36 -36.34 48.08
CA MET A 593 33.29 -37.18 47.33
C MET A 593 34.39 -36.35 46.66
N VAL A 594 34.04 -35.20 46.05
CA VAL A 594 34.99 -34.27 45.45
C VAL A 594 35.96 -33.72 46.53
N GLY A 595 35.44 -33.29 47.69
CA GLY A 595 36.25 -32.78 48.81
C GLY A 595 37.22 -33.81 49.36
N ARG A 596 36.76 -35.07 49.51
CA ARG A 596 37.63 -36.16 49.99
C ARG A 596 38.75 -36.54 49.01
N VAL A 597 38.45 -36.55 47.70
CA VAL A 597 39.46 -36.82 46.67
C VAL A 597 40.45 -35.65 46.58
N ARG A 598 40.03 -34.41 46.62
CA ARG A 598 40.93 -33.24 46.65
C ARG A 598 41.85 -33.27 47.89
N GLY A 599 41.30 -33.48 49.08
CA GLY A 599 42.04 -33.51 50.31
C GLY A 599 43.03 -34.69 50.38
N ARG A 600 42.76 -35.80 49.67
CA ARG A 600 43.76 -36.87 49.53
C ARG A 600 44.88 -36.50 48.57
N ILE A 601 44.54 -35.93 47.41
CA ILE A 601 45.56 -35.51 46.43
C ILE A 601 46.48 -34.41 47.04
N ASP A 602 45.91 -33.48 47.80
CA ASP A 602 46.67 -32.44 48.47
C ASP A 602 47.69 -33.00 49.48
N ARG A 603 47.32 -34.12 50.15
CA ARG A 603 48.21 -34.74 51.16
C ARG A 603 49.21 -35.72 50.58
N GLU A 604 48.79 -36.49 49.55
CA GLU A 604 49.56 -37.64 49.08
C GLU A 604 50.02 -37.46 47.62
N GLY A 605 49.67 -36.32 47.01
CA GLY A 605 50.08 -35.95 45.66
C GLY A 605 49.28 -36.59 44.53
N SER A 606 48.58 -37.69 44.80
CA SER A 606 47.77 -38.38 43.80
C SER A 606 46.74 -39.35 44.40
N VAL A 607 45.79 -39.82 43.60
CA VAL A 607 44.84 -40.86 43.95
C VAL A 607 44.72 -41.87 42.84
N THR A 608 44.66 -43.13 43.15
CA THR A 608 44.39 -44.24 42.22
C THR A 608 42.94 -44.68 42.28
N LEU A 609 42.45 -45.39 41.23
CA LEU A 609 41.11 -45.95 41.21
C LEU A 609 40.83 -46.89 42.37
N GLY A 610 41.82 -47.69 42.77
CA GLY A 610 41.68 -48.63 43.92
C GLY A 610 41.51 -47.86 45.24
N GLU A 611 42.32 -46.83 45.48
CA GLU A 611 42.22 -45.97 46.66
C GLU A 611 40.91 -45.20 46.73
N ALA A 612 40.42 -44.67 45.61
CA ALA A 612 39.13 -44.01 45.55
C ALA A 612 37.96 -45.01 45.85
N ARG A 613 38.02 -46.24 45.32
CA ARG A 613 37.08 -47.30 45.62
C ARG A 613 37.02 -47.59 47.12
N ASP A 614 38.19 -47.78 47.72
CA ASP A 614 38.30 -48.11 49.13
C ASP A 614 37.88 -46.98 50.04
N MET A 615 38.18 -45.71 49.65
CA MET A 615 37.82 -44.50 50.36
C MET A 615 36.30 -44.33 50.54
N PHE A 616 35.54 -44.77 49.54
CA PHE A 616 34.06 -44.68 49.54
C PHE A 616 33.41 -46.02 49.83
N SER A 617 34.17 -47.10 50.10
CA SER A 617 33.65 -48.46 50.23
C SER A 617 32.65 -48.83 49.10
N SER A 618 32.96 -48.40 47.87
CA SER A 618 32.10 -48.51 46.73
C SER A 618 32.61 -49.55 45.72
N SER A 619 31.85 -49.85 44.66
CA SER A 619 32.31 -50.71 43.60
C SER A 619 33.25 -49.98 42.59
N ARG A 620 34.03 -50.75 41.83
CA ARG A 620 34.91 -50.22 40.78
C ARG A 620 34.15 -49.37 39.76
N LYS A 621 32.89 -49.74 39.45
CA LYS A 621 32.00 -49.02 38.50
C LYS A 621 31.76 -47.57 38.93
N TYR A 622 31.39 -47.35 40.19
CA TYR A 622 31.06 -46.00 40.69
C TYR A 622 32.31 -45.15 40.87
N ALA A 623 33.39 -45.73 41.43
CA ALA A 623 34.65 -45.01 41.61
C ALA A 623 35.28 -44.60 40.26
N GLN A 624 35.19 -45.45 39.26
CA GLN A 624 35.70 -45.17 37.93
C GLN A 624 34.87 -44.04 37.25
N ALA A 625 33.53 -44.17 37.21
CA ALA A 625 32.65 -43.16 36.63
C ALA A 625 32.84 -41.81 37.29
N PHE A 626 32.95 -41.77 38.62
CA PHE A 626 33.18 -40.54 39.35
C PHE A 626 34.53 -39.88 39.01
N LEU A 627 35.62 -40.65 39.01
CA LEU A 627 36.97 -40.12 38.71
C LEU A 627 37.10 -39.68 37.24
N GLU A 628 36.47 -40.36 36.28
CA GLU A 628 36.42 -39.95 34.89
C GLU A 628 35.62 -38.65 34.73
N HIS A 629 34.51 -38.52 35.42
CA HIS A 629 33.77 -37.25 35.46
C HIS A 629 34.59 -36.09 36.05
N LEU A 630 35.41 -36.34 37.12
CA LEU A 630 36.29 -35.28 37.66
C LEU A 630 37.35 -34.85 36.66
N ASP A 631 37.85 -35.78 35.83
CA ASP A 631 38.79 -35.50 34.76
C ASP A 631 38.09 -34.62 33.67
N ASP A 632 36.84 -34.93 33.29
CA ASP A 632 36.05 -34.22 32.28
C ASP A 632 35.69 -32.81 32.72
N VAL A 633 35.37 -32.61 34.01
CA VAL A 633 35.03 -31.28 34.54
C VAL A 633 36.26 -30.47 34.99
N GLY A 634 37.46 -30.97 34.76
CA GLY A 634 38.72 -30.26 35.02
C GLY A 634 39.07 -30.14 36.51
N VAL A 635 38.55 -31.03 37.35
CA VAL A 635 38.94 -31.10 38.80
C VAL A 635 40.21 -31.91 38.98
N THR A 636 40.32 -32.98 38.20
CA THR A 636 41.51 -33.83 38.21
C THR A 636 42.03 -34.07 36.80
N LYS A 637 43.29 -34.56 36.71
CA LYS A 637 43.93 -34.96 35.46
C LYS A 637 44.55 -36.33 35.62
N ARG A 638 44.27 -37.22 34.68
CA ARG A 638 44.79 -38.57 34.67
C ARG A 638 46.27 -38.62 34.23
N LEU A 639 47.14 -39.22 35.03
CA LEU A 639 48.54 -39.51 34.76
C LEU A 639 48.79 -41.01 34.95
N GLY A 640 48.66 -41.78 33.84
CA GLY A 640 48.75 -43.24 33.92
C GLY A 640 47.60 -43.88 34.75
N ASP A 641 47.96 -44.58 35.84
CA ASP A 641 46.97 -45.17 36.76
C ASP A 641 46.54 -44.26 37.92
N LYS A 642 47.15 -43.07 38.01
CA LYS A 642 46.90 -42.06 39.06
C LYS A 642 46.22 -40.83 38.51
N ARG A 643 45.57 -40.08 39.41
CA ARG A 643 45.00 -38.75 39.14
C ARG A 643 45.61 -37.73 40.08
N VAL A 644 45.87 -36.54 39.56
CA VAL A 644 46.36 -35.35 40.26
C VAL A 644 45.37 -34.22 40.10
N LEU A 645 45.48 -33.17 40.85
CA LEU A 645 44.69 -31.94 40.61
C LEU A 645 45.03 -31.36 39.23
N ALA A 646 44.03 -30.87 38.53
CA ALA A 646 44.13 -30.30 37.18
C ALA A 646 44.79 -28.92 37.21
#